data_d319378e0a53c8634f030b0e35ca73e0
#
_entry.id   d319378e0a53c8634f030b0e35ca73e0
#
_cell.length_a   1.000
_cell.length_b   1.000
_cell.length_c   1.000
_cell.angle_alpha   90.00
_cell.angle_beta   90.00
_cell.angle_gamma   90.00
#
_symmetry.space_group_name_H-M   'P 1'
#
loop_
_entity.id
_entity.type
_entity.pdbx_description
1 polymer ?
#
loop_
_entity_poly.entity_id
_entity_poly.type
_entity_poly.pdbx_seq_one_letter_code
_entity_poly.pdbx_strand_id
1 'polypeptide(L)'
;MTQIAKVAVAAATYAIDKPYDYLVPSGMEFSVGCRVTVPFGRGNRTAEGMVLQLRQEVPAKPLKAIRSLLDQEPVLSEKEIRLALWMRQRYFCTFYDALHTILPAAVWYRYREIWSLCPAAGEEGLTEREQAVCRMLSDGPQERETLCTALGEDIPSVLYQMKKKGLVSVETETSRKVKDHMVELASLAAPAQEVLERLERRRRSAPRQYEAAAFLAKCGETTVHDLCYFTGATRQTLRSLEKQGLIALRSREEYRISPREYGVPAEEITLNQQQQSAYDTILRQTETGRAGVTLLQGVTGSGKTLVYIRLAQTLLEQGKSVMILVPEIALTPQMMARFTAYFGQKVALLHSGLRLTERWDQYKRIRRGEATVVLGTRSAVFAPLERLGLIILDEEQESSYESEKAPCYHARDIAKYRCVQEGARLVLGSATPTVETAYYARMGDYGLCRLTERFNQRRLPQVILADMRRELRDGNFSCISRPLRQELERNLAAGEQSILFLNRRGSSRQLLCPQCGYVPQCPRCSVYLTYHSANGRMMCHYCGHSQPAPDTCPDCGGAMKHIGFGTQKVEEELTRLFPGTELLRMDADTVGEGHEKLLREFQRRRIPILLGTQMVAKGLDFAGVTLVGVLAADLSLYVDHYRAAERTFSLLTQVVGRAGRGEKEGRAVIQTYTPRNDVILAAAEQDYDRFYDDEIRLRRLRRDPPFADHFTLTVTGPEEEPVRRACVQLCAALRQALSQESYRAMEPEVLGPAPAPVVKLNNRYRYRITVVGQNEKPLRQLLAAYMKAFARRPEHRNMAVHTDCNLMD
;
A
#
# COMPACT_ATOMS: atom_id res chain seq x y z
N MET A 1 -26.46 21.27 -31.87
CA MET A 1 -26.32 20.68 -30.53
C MET A 1 -24.92 20.90 -30.11
N THR A 2 -24.68 21.33 -28.89
CA THR A 2 -23.34 21.61 -28.37
C THR A 2 -22.86 20.40 -27.56
N GLN A 3 -21.59 19.99 -27.74
CA GLN A 3 -21.02 18.91 -26.97
C GLN A 3 -20.64 19.41 -25.57
N ILE A 4 -21.09 18.71 -24.55
CA ILE A 4 -20.82 19.00 -23.13
C ILE A 4 -20.07 17.82 -22.50
N ALA A 5 -19.01 18.13 -21.76
CA ALA A 5 -18.25 17.16 -21.00
C ALA A 5 -18.56 17.29 -19.49
N LYS A 6 -18.85 16.17 -18.82
CA LYS A 6 -18.84 16.08 -17.35
C LYS A 6 -17.41 15.79 -16.86
N VAL A 7 -16.88 16.68 -16.05
CA VAL A 7 -15.48 16.64 -15.64
C VAL A 7 -15.36 16.58 -14.11
N ALA A 8 -14.59 15.62 -13.61
CA ALA A 8 -14.10 15.62 -12.24
C ALA A 8 -12.89 16.55 -12.14
N VAL A 9 -12.91 17.52 -11.23
CA VAL A 9 -11.90 18.58 -11.16
C VAL A 9 -11.01 18.40 -9.93
N ALA A 10 -9.69 18.43 -10.13
CA ALA A 10 -8.68 18.27 -9.07
C ALA A 10 -8.80 19.28 -7.92
N ALA A 11 -9.23 20.50 -8.23
CA ALA A 11 -9.39 21.58 -7.25
C ALA A 11 -10.70 21.50 -6.43
N ALA A 12 -11.55 20.50 -6.67
CA ALA A 12 -12.79 20.31 -5.91
C ALA A 12 -12.50 19.67 -4.55
N THR A 13 -12.79 20.40 -3.47
CA THR A 13 -12.74 19.86 -2.11
C THR A 13 -13.93 18.94 -1.87
N TYR A 14 -13.87 18.08 -0.83
CA TYR A 14 -14.96 17.12 -0.52
C TYR A 14 -16.34 17.79 -0.37
N ALA A 15 -16.39 19.02 0.18
CA ALA A 15 -17.63 19.77 0.37
C ALA A 15 -18.36 20.14 -0.95
N ILE A 16 -17.62 20.30 -2.01
CA ILE A 16 -18.12 20.72 -3.34
C ILE A 16 -17.86 19.68 -4.42
N ASP A 17 -17.43 18.49 -4.03
CA ASP A 17 -17.11 17.41 -4.97
C ASP A 17 -18.33 16.88 -5.68
N LYS A 18 -18.40 17.18 -6.97
CA LYS A 18 -19.36 16.67 -7.96
C LYS A 18 -18.74 16.77 -9.36
N PRO A 19 -19.21 16.03 -10.34
CA PRO A 19 -18.88 16.31 -11.73
C PRO A 19 -19.43 17.69 -12.14
N TYR A 20 -18.60 18.45 -12.87
CA TYR A 20 -18.94 19.78 -13.38
C TYR A 20 -19.10 19.72 -14.90
N ASP A 21 -20.09 20.45 -15.44
CA ASP A 21 -20.35 20.51 -16.87
C ASP A 21 -19.51 21.61 -17.51
N TYR A 22 -18.83 21.28 -18.63
CA TYR A 22 -18.03 22.19 -19.44
C TYR A 22 -18.39 22.05 -20.91
N LEU A 23 -18.33 23.16 -21.65
CA LEU A 23 -18.43 23.17 -23.12
C LEU A 23 -17.17 22.56 -23.73
N VAL A 24 -17.35 21.73 -24.75
CA VAL A 24 -16.26 21.26 -25.59
C VAL A 24 -16.08 22.25 -26.75
N PRO A 25 -14.90 22.89 -26.89
CA PRO A 25 -14.64 23.82 -27.99
C PRO A 25 -14.75 23.12 -29.35
N SER A 26 -15.19 23.85 -30.36
CA SER A 26 -15.26 23.36 -31.75
C SER A 26 -13.84 22.97 -32.23
N GLY A 27 -13.73 21.77 -32.81
CA GLY A 27 -12.45 21.22 -33.29
C GLY A 27 -11.60 20.50 -32.23
N MET A 28 -12.10 20.36 -30.98
CA MET A 28 -11.42 19.57 -29.95
C MET A 28 -12.12 18.20 -29.87
N GLU A 29 -11.41 17.15 -30.28
CA GLU A 29 -11.89 15.76 -30.23
C GLU A 29 -11.16 14.99 -29.15
N PHE A 30 -11.91 14.33 -28.26
CA PHE A 30 -11.38 13.46 -27.22
C PHE A 30 -12.45 12.50 -26.69
N SER A 31 -12.03 11.47 -25.98
CA SER A 31 -12.89 10.43 -25.43
C SER A 31 -13.06 10.59 -23.92
N VAL A 32 -14.04 9.89 -23.36
CA VAL A 32 -14.17 9.67 -21.92
C VAL A 32 -12.88 9.01 -21.39
N GLY A 33 -12.41 9.47 -20.23
CA GLY A 33 -11.14 9.01 -19.64
C GLY A 33 -9.91 9.83 -20.05
N CYS A 34 -10.06 10.87 -20.91
CA CYS A 34 -9.00 11.84 -21.17
C CYS A 34 -8.94 12.92 -20.09
N ARG A 35 -7.73 13.44 -19.82
CA ARG A 35 -7.55 14.60 -18.95
C ARG A 35 -7.59 15.90 -19.76
N VAL A 36 -8.14 16.90 -19.12
CA VAL A 36 -8.32 18.25 -19.69
C VAL A 36 -7.92 19.30 -18.67
N THR A 37 -7.61 20.52 -19.15
CA THR A 37 -7.53 21.67 -18.27
C THR A 37 -8.80 22.48 -18.35
N VAL A 38 -9.31 22.89 -17.19
CA VAL A 38 -10.58 23.62 -17.07
C VAL A 38 -10.46 24.85 -16.18
N PRO A 39 -11.23 25.92 -16.44
CA PRO A 39 -11.31 27.07 -15.53
C PRO A 39 -12.22 26.72 -14.33
N PHE A 40 -11.68 26.77 -13.10
CA PHE A 40 -12.42 26.42 -11.89
C PHE A 40 -12.51 27.57 -10.90
N GLY A 41 -13.59 27.60 -10.12
CA GLY A 41 -13.86 28.61 -9.10
C GLY A 41 -14.21 29.99 -9.65
N ARG A 42 -14.39 30.98 -8.71
CA ARG A 42 -14.74 32.36 -9.09
C ARG A 42 -13.61 33.10 -9.82
N GLY A 43 -12.35 32.73 -9.56
CA GLY A 43 -11.17 33.32 -10.20
C GLY A 43 -10.73 32.63 -11.48
N ASN A 44 -11.50 31.69 -12.02
CA ASN A 44 -11.17 30.96 -13.27
C ASN A 44 -9.75 30.37 -13.29
N ARG A 45 -9.25 29.90 -12.13
CA ARG A 45 -7.94 29.24 -12.05
C ARG A 45 -7.92 28.00 -12.93
N THR A 46 -6.83 27.77 -13.63
CA THR A 46 -6.65 26.55 -14.40
C THR A 46 -6.51 25.37 -13.44
N ALA A 47 -7.34 24.36 -13.63
CA ALA A 47 -7.29 23.12 -12.88
C ALA A 47 -7.32 21.93 -13.83
N GLU A 48 -6.68 20.84 -13.45
CA GLU A 48 -6.77 19.55 -14.14
C GLU A 48 -8.12 18.93 -13.87
N GLY A 49 -8.67 18.28 -14.88
CA GLY A 49 -9.91 17.55 -14.78
C GLY A 49 -9.90 16.27 -15.61
N MET A 50 -10.70 15.30 -15.18
CA MET A 50 -10.92 14.03 -15.88
C MET A 50 -12.29 14.01 -16.50
N VAL A 51 -12.37 13.71 -17.79
CA VAL A 51 -13.64 13.57 -18.50
C VAL A 51 -14.32 12.25 -18.12
N LEU A 52 -15.50 12.35 -17.52
CA LEU A 52 -16.27 11.20 -17.05
C LEU A 52 -17.40 10.80 -18.00
N GLN A 53 -17.94 11.76 -18.75
CA GLN A 53 -19.05 11.55 -19.68
C GLN A 53 -19.08 12.66 -20.73
N LEU A 54 -19.44 12.30 -21.95
CA LEU A 54 -19.74 13.23 -23.05
C LEU A 54 -21.22 13.13 -23.42
N ARG A 55 -21.85 14.26 -23.69
CA ARG A 55 -23.26 14.34 -24.12
C ARG A 55 -23.48 15.49 -25.08
N GLN A 56 -24.50 15.37 -25.93
CA GLN A 56 -24.90 16.42 -26.84
C GLN A 56 -26.24 17.02 -26.35
N GLU A 57 -26.18 18.23 -25.81
CA GLU A 57 -27.35 18.93 -25.26
C GLU A 57 -27.23 20.43 -25.53
N VAL A 58 -28.38 21.14 -25.43
CA VAL A 58 -28.34 22.59 -25.37
C VAL A 58 -28.24 22.99 -23.90
N PRO A 59 -27.17 23.72 -23.47
CA PRO A 59 -26.98 24.05 -22.08
C PRO A 59 -28.08 25.01 -21.58
N ALA A 60 -28.71 24.67 -20.47
CA ALA A 60 -29.71 25.49 -19.82
C ALA A 60 -29.14 26.78 -19.17
N LYS A 61 -27.84 26.86 -19.00
CA LYS A 61 -27.08 27.98 -18.43
C LYS A 61 -25.74 28.14 -19.17
N PRO A 62 -25.18 29.34 -19.20
CA PRO A 62 -23.84 29.55 -19.74
C PRO A 62 -22.81 28.63 -19.02
N LEU A 63 -22.11 27.78 -19.75
CA LEU A 63 -21.07 26.91 -19.27
C LEU A 63 -19.71 27.45 -19.63
N LYS A 64 -18.71 27.20 -18.77
CA LYS A 64 -17.32 27.48 -19.08
C LYS A 64 -16.79 26.45 -20.08
N ALA A 65 -15.87 26.85 -20.94
CA ALA A 65 -15.26 25.95 -21.92
C ALA A 65 -14.00 25.26 -21.35
N ILE A 66 -13.73 24.06 -21.84
CA ILE A 66 -12.45 23.37 -21.67
C ILE A 66 -11.36 24.23 -22.29
N ARG A 67 -10.19 24.35 -21.65
CA ARG A 67 -9.07 25.15 -22.14
C ARG A 67 -8.14 24.37 -23.07
N SER A 68 -7.72 23.18 -22.64
CA SER A 68 -6.84 22.33 -23.43
C SER A 68 -7.02 20.85 -23.10
N LEU A 69 -6.64 20.01 -24.03
CA LEU A 69 -6.53 18.57 -23.88
C LEU A 69 -5.14 18.22 -23.40
N LEU A 70 -5.00 17.36 -22.40
CA LEU A 70 -3.74 16.89 -21.86
C LEU A 70 -3.32 15.54 -22.46
N ASP A 71 -4.26 14.67 -22.78
CA ASP A 71 -4.00 13.35 -23.35
C ASP A 71 -4.75 13.18 -24.67
N GLN A 72 -4.03 12.68 -25.69
CA GLN A 72 -4.66 12.36 -26.98
C GLN A 72 -5.52 11.08 -26.91
N GLU A 73 -5.09 10.14 -26.06
CA GLU A 73 -5.81 8.89 -25.79
C GLU A 73 -6.31 8.84 -24.34
N PRO A 74 -7.44 8.15 -24.07
CA PRO A 74 -7.95 8.04 -22.72
C PRO A 74 -6.96 7.31 -21.81
N VAL A 75 -6.63 7.90 -20.66
CA VAL A 75 -5.73 7.29 -19.66
C VAL A 75 -6.50 6.33 -18.74
N LEU A 76 -7.83 6.42 -18.69
CA LEU A 76 -8.72 5.53 -17.95
C LEU A 76 -9.81 4.96 -18.86
N SER A 77 -10.09 3.68 -18.64
CA SER A 77 -11.23 2.99 -19.24
C SER A 77 -12.52 3.31 -18.47
N GLU A 78 -13.68 3.02 -19.09
CA GLU A 78 -14.97 3.13 -18.39
C GLU A 78 -15.08 2.25 -17.14
N LYS A 79 -14.40 1.08 -17.11
CA LYS A 79 -14.35 0.20 -15.94
C LYS A 79 -13.66 0.87 -14.77
N GLU A 80 -12.54 1.53 -15.03
CA GLU A 80 -11.78 2.27 -14.01
C GLU A 80 -12.53 3.52 -13.52
N ILE A 81 -13.26 4.20 -14.40
CA ILE A 81 -14.15 5.31 -14.00
C ILE A 81 -15.28 4.80 -13.08
N ARG A 82 -15.90 3.65 -13.40
CA ARG A 82 -16.91 3.04 -12.53
C ARG A 82 -16.34 2.63 -11.18
N LEU A 83 -15.09 2.10 -11.17
CA LEU A 83 -14.38 1.80 -9.94
C LEU A 83 -14.15 3.08 -9.11
N ALA A 84 -13.71 4.18 -9.72
CA ALA A 84 -13.53 5.46 -9.03
C ALA A 84 -14.83 6.00 -8.42
N LEU A 85 -15.97 5.86 -9.14
CA LEU A 85 -17.29 6.20 -8.63
C LEU A 85 -17.66 5.41 -7.37
N TRP A 86 -17.41 4.11 -7.41
CA TRP A 86 -17.65 3.23 -6.28
C TRP A 86 -16.72 3.56 -5.10
N MET A 87 -15.42 3.78 -5.36
CA MET A 87 -14.44 4.18 -4.33
C MET A 87 -14.85 5.47 -3.63
N ARG A 88 -15.27 6.48 -4.40
CA ARG A 88 -15.77 7.75 -3.87
C ARG A 88 -16.87 7.57 -2.82
N GLN A 89 -17.83 6.67 -3.10
CA GLN A 89 -18.96 6.39 -2.20
C GLN A 89 -18.56 5.49 -1.03
N ARG A 90 -17.60 4.58 -1.25
CA ARG A 90 -17.20 3.60 -0.26
C ARG A 90 -16.22 4.19 0.77
N TYR A 91 -15.31 5.05 0.33
CA TYR A 91 -14.19 5.56 1.12
C TYR A 91 -14.23 7.06 1.40
N PHE A 92 -15.38 7.72 1.23
CA PHE A 92 -15.61 9.13 1.55
C PHE A 92 -14.54 10.09 1.00
N CYS A 93 -14.06 9.84 -0.20
CA CYS A 93 -13.06 10.66 -0.88
C CYS A 93 -13.68 11.49 -2.02
N THR A 94 -12.89 12.40 -2.61
CA THR A 94 -13.31 13.07 -3.83
C THR A 94 -13.19 12.14 -5.03
N PHE A 95 -13.87 12.49 -6.11
CA PHE A 95 -13.68 11.78 -7.38
C PHE A 95 -12.23 11.78 -7.81
N TYR A 96 -11.57 12.93 -7.69
CA TYR A 96 -10.21 13.09 -8.15
C TYR A 96 -9.21 12.32 -7.29
N ASP A 97 -9.45 12.22 -5.97
CA ASP A 97 -8.64 11.37 -5.09
C ASP A 97 -8.71 9.90 -5.51
N ALA A 98 -9.93 9.42 -5.84
CA ALA A 98 -10.12 8.05 -6.33
C ALA A 98 -9.40 7.82 -7.66
N LEU A 99 -9.53 8.74 -8.62
CA LEU A 99 -8.84 8.67 -9.91
C LEU A 99 -7.32 8.73 -9.74
N HIS A 100 -6.84 9.60 -8.86
CA HIS A 100 -5.41 9.73 -8.56
C HIS A 100 -4.83 8.47 -7.92
N THR A 101 -5.65 7.72 -7.18
CA THR A 101 -5.23 6.46 -6.55
C THR A 101 -5.14 5.33 -7.57
N ILE A 102 -6.04 5.30 -8.56
CA ILE A 102 -6.08 4.27 -9.62
C ILE A 102 -4.89 4.42 -10.57
N LEU A 103 -4.57 5.66 -10.97
CA LEU A 103 -3.51 5.92 -11.93
C LEU A 103 -2.12 5.94 -11.28
N PRO A 104 -1.09 5.36 -11.93
CA PRO A 104 0.27 5.46 -11.43
C PRO A 104 0.78 6.90 -11.40
N ALA A 105 1.60 7.22 -10.41
CA ALA A 105 2.13 8.57 -10.22
C ALA A 105 2.92 9.12 -11.42
N ALA A 106 3.39 8.25 -12.31
CA ALA A 106 4.11 8.62 -13.54
C ALA A 106 3.22 9.29 -14.59
N VAL A 107 1.90 9.03 -14.57
CA VAL A 107 0.95 9.60 -15.55
C VAL A 107 0.71 11.07 -15.29
N TRP A 108 0.85 11.52 -14.02
CA TRP A 108 0.48 12.87 -13.63
C TRP A 108 1.45 13.92 -14.17
N TYR A 109 0.91 15.06 -14.61
CA TYR A 109 1.69 16.20 -15.04
C TYR A 109 2.28 16.97 -13.85
N ARG A 110 3.43 17.58 -14.05
CA ARG A 110 3.91 18.68 -13.23
C ARG A 110 3.44 19.97 -13.88
N TYR A 111 2.80 20.81 -13.09
CA TYR A 111 2.42 22.16 -13.46
C TYR A 111 3.49 23.09 -12.93
N ARG A 112 4.14 23.83 -13.83
CA ARG A 112 5.12 24.85 -13.48
C ARG A 112 4.51 26.19 -13.84
N GLU A 113 4.37 27.07 -12.85
CA GLU A 113 3.98 28.46 -13.07
C GLU A 113 5.24 29.24 -13.41
N ILE A 114 5.37 29.65 -14.67
CA ILE A 114 6.45 30.51 -15.14
C ILE A 114 5.93 31.94 -15.15
N TRP A 115 6.60 32.77 -14.37
CA TRP A 115 6.25 34.17 -14.19
C TRP A 115 7.19 35.02 -15.02
N SER A 116 6.64 36.06 -15.70
CA SER A 116 7.38 36.99 -16.56
C SER A 116 6.91 38.40 -16.28
N LEU A 117 7.80 39.39 -16.47
CA LEU A 117 7.43 40.79 -16.44
C LEU A 117 6.55 41.13 -17.64
N CYS A 118 5.56 41.97 -17.46
CA CYS A 118 4.79 42.56 -18.55
C CYS A 118 5.56 43.75 -19.12
N PRO A 119 5.64 43.93 -20.45
CA PRO A 119 6.41 45.03 -21.09
C PRO A 119 6.00 46.44 -20.69
N ALA A 120 4.82 46.62 -20.08
CA ALA A 120 4.27 47.90 -19.64
C ALA A 120 4.38 48.13 -18.12
N ALA A 121 5.19 47.34 -17.39
CA ALA A 121 5.33 47.48 -15.96
C ALA A 121 6.13 48.75 -15.59
N GLY A 122 5.43 49.81 -15.13
CA GLY A 122 6.07 50.98 -14.52
C GLY A 122 6.63 50.64 -13.14
N GLU A 123 7.80 51.15 -12.79
CA GLU A 123 8.46 50.87 -11.51
C GLU A 123 7.97 51.77 -10.34
N GLU A 124 7.09 52.72 -10.61
CA GLU A 124 6.63 53.69 -9.59
C GLU A 124 5.62 53.05 -8.62
N GLY A 125 5.89 53.21 -7.30
CA GLY A 125 4.99 52.79 -6.25
C GLY A 125 5.06 51.30 -5.85
N LEU A 126 6.12 50.55 -6.22
CA LEU A 126 6.33 49.16 -5.84
C LEU A 126 6.88 49.04 -4.42
N THR A 127 6.35 48.05 -3.69
CA THR A 127 6.91 47.68 -2.38
C THR A 127 8.29 47.00 -2.57
N GLU A 128 9.12 47.00 -1.52
CA GLU A 128 10.45 46.37 -1.54
C GLU A 128 10.41 44.91 -2.07
N ARG A 129 9.35 44.18 -1.71
CA ARG A 129 9.17 42.78 -2.17
C ARG A 129 8.78 42.70 -3.65
N GLU A 130 7.91 43.58 -4.10
CA GLU A 130 7.56 43.66 -5.54
C GLU A 130 8.79 44.06 -6.37
N GLN A 131 9.64 44.97 -5.88
CA GLN A 131 10.90 45.32 -6.49
C GLN A 131 11.90 44.15 -6.56
N ALA A 132 11.97 43.32 -5.49
CA ALA A 132 12.82 42.14 -5.48
C ALA A 132 12.38 41.12 -6.52
N VAL A 133 11.04 40.91 -6.66
CA VAL A 133 10.48 40.06 -7.71
C VAL A 133 10.79 40.61 -9.10
N CYS A 134 10.60 41.89 -9.32
CA CYS A 134 10.91 42.52 -10.62
C CYS A 134 12.38 42.34 -11.00
N ARG A 135 13.31 42.54 -10.07
CA ARG A 135 14.74 42.29 -10.30
C ARG A 135 15.05 40.86 -10.74
N MET A 136 14.45 39.85 -10.10
CA MET A 136 14.66 38.47 -10.53
C MET A 136 14.03 38.16 -11.89
N LEU A 137 12.90 38.78 -12.21
CA LEU A 137 12.20 38.57 -13.46
C LEU A 137 12.79 39.38 -14.63
N SER A 138 13.63 40.40 -14.36
CA SER A 138 14.35 41.15 -15.41
C SER A 138 15.41 40.30 -16.07
N ASP A 139 15.97 39.30 -15.40
CA ASP A 139 16.93 38.34 -15.96
C ASP A 139 16.25 37.28 -16.84
N GLY A 140 14.93 37.29 -16.92
CA GLY A 140 14.11 36.35 -17.71
C GLY A 140 12.99 35.69 -16.92
N PRO A 141 12.13 34.91 -17.59
CA PRO A 141 11.04 34.18 -16.95
C PRO A 141 11.55 33.21 -15.87
N GLN A 142 10.91 33.16 -14.72
CA GLN A 142 11.30 32.33 -13.57
C GLN A 142 10.15 31.45 -13.09
N GLU A 143 10.50 30.23 -12.60
CA GLU A 143 9.52 29.36 -11.93
C GLU A 143 9.13 29.93 -10.55
N ARG A 144 7.85 29.74 -10.16
CA ARG A 144 7.36 30.14 -8.85
C ARG A 144 8.19 29.58 -7.69
N GLU A 145 8.61 28.30 -7.80
CA GLU A 145 9.42 27.63 -6.77
C GLU A 145 10.80 28.29 -6.61
N THR A 146 11.42 28.71 -7.70
CA THR A 146 12.68 29.45 -7.70
C THR A 146 12.53 30.79 -7.00
N LEU A 147 11.45 31.55 -7.32
CA LEU A 147 11.15 32.81 -6.69
C LEU A 147 10.86 32.64 -5.18
N CYS A 148 10.11 31.62 -4.79
CA CYS A 148 9.83 31.32 -3.38
C CYS A 148 11.10 30.94 -2.60
N THR A 149 11.99 30.14 -3.20
CA THR A 149 13.24 29.72 -2.58
C THR A 149 14.18 30.91 -2.34
N ALA A 150 14.21 31.85 -3.29
CA ALA A 150 15.10 33.01 -3.22
C ALA A 150 14.56 34.15 -2.33
N LEU A 151 13.23 34.37 -2.32
CA LEU A 151 12.62 35.58 -1.73
C LEU A 151 11.67 35.29 -0.53
N GLY A 152 11.35 34.00 -0.26
CA GLY A 152 10.56 33.59 0.91
C GLY A 152 9.17 33.00 0.57
N GLU A 153 8.55 32.36 1.57
CA GLU A 153 7.28 31.59 1.42
C GLU A 153 6.05 32.47 1.15
N ASP A 154 6.08 33.75 1.37
CA ASP A 154 4.97 34.69 1.15
C ASP A 154 4.91 35.26 -0.28
N ILE A 155 5.93 35.02 -1.11
CA ILE A 155 6.03 35.46 -2.52
C ILE A 155 4.81 35.07 -3.37
N PRO A 156 4.16 33.92 -3.23
CA PRO A 156 2.94 33.63 -4.00
C PRO A 156 1.85 34.69 -3.86
N SER A 157 1.70 35.28 -2.67
CA SER A 157 0.73 36.36 -2.42
C SER A 157 1.13 37.63 -3.16
N VAL A 158 2.40 37.96 -3.16
CA VAL A 158 2.96 39.12 -3.86
C VAL A 158 2.77 38.96 -5.38
N LEU A 159 3.15 37.83 -5.95
CA LEU A 159 2.99 37.52 -7.37
C LEU A 159 1.52 37.67 -7.83
N TYR A 160 0.56 37.16 -7.04
CA TYR A 160 -0.85 37.31 -7.36
C TYR A 160 -1.36 38.75 -7.28
N GLN A 161 -0.82 39.56 -6.36
CA GLN A 161 -1.11 41.01 -6.31
C GLN A 161 -0.51 41.74 -7.50
N MET A 162 0.75 41.47 -7.85
CA MET A 162 1.42 42.03 -9.03
C MET A 162 0.69 41.66 -10.33
N LYS A 163 0.19 40.43 -10.43
CA LYS A 163 -0.64 40.01 -11.58
C LYS A 163 -1.95 40.82 -11.68
N LYS A 164 -2.60 41.10 -10.54
CA LYS A 164 -3.79 41.96 -10.52
C LYS A 164 -3.48 43.41 -10.94
N LYS A 165 -2.30 43.90 -10.63
CA LYS A 165 -1.79 45.22 -11.07
C LYS A 165 -1.31 45.21 -12.53
N GLY A 166 -1.29 44.07 -13.23
CA GLY A 166 -0.80 43.95 -14.61
C GLY A 166 0.70 44.01 -14.75
N LEU A 167 1.48 43.90 -13.66
CA LEU A 167 2.95 44.01 -13.66
C LEU A 167 3.64 42.73 -14.10
N VAL A 168 3.02 41.59 -13.86
CA VAL A 168 3.54 40.27 -14.22
C VAL A 168 2.48 39.42 -14.89
N SER A 169 2.93 38.56 -15.80
CA SER A 169 2.13 37.50 -16.41
C SER A 169 2.55 36.13 -15.89
N VAL A 170 1.65 35.14 -15.93
CA VAL A 170 1.96 33.76 -15.59
C VAL A 170 1.52 32.85 -16.72
N GLU A 171 2.45 32.03 -17.15
CA GLU A 171 2.17 30.89 -18.04
C GLU A 171 2.30 29.61 -17.25
N THR A 172 1.38 28.70 -17.50
CA THR A 172 1.44 27.38 -16.87
C THR A 172 1.97 26.39 -17.89
N GLU A 173 3.21 25.97 -17.70
CA GLU A 173 3.78 24.85 -18.44
C GLU A 173 3.39 23.53 -17.83
N THR A 174 3.01 22.58 -18.68
CA THR A 174 2.70 21.22 -18.30
C THR A 174 3.76 20.27 -18.81
N SER A 175 4.40 19.52 -17.96
CA SER A 175 5.35 18.49 -18.35
C SER A 175 4.99 17.15 -17.73
N ARG A 176 5.09 16.05 -18.48
CA ARG A 176 4.92 14.71 -17.91
C ARG A 176 6.02 14.44 -16.90
N LYS A 177 5.67 13.86 -15.74
CA LYS A 177 6.64 13.47 -14.70
C LYS A 177 7.68 12.48 -15.21
N VAL A 178 7.29 11.64 -16.16
CA VAL A 178 8.12 10.59 -16.76
C VAL A 178 7.99 10.67 -18.26
N LYS A 179 9.14 10.73 -18.95
CA LYS A 179 9.23 10.61 -20.42
C LYS A 179 9.50 9.14 -20.78
N ASP A 180 8.96 8.71 -21.90
CA ASP A 180 9.25 7.39 -22.47
C ASP A 180 10.74 7.29 -22.82
N HIS A 181 11.31 6.10 -22.66
CA HIS A 181 12.70 5.84 -23.03
C HIS A 181 12.74 5.50 -24.51
N MET A 182 13.21 6.47 -25.31
CA MET A 182 13.36 6.30 -26.75
C MET A 182 14.80 5.95 -27.07
N VAL A 183 14.98 4.83 -27.74
CA VAL A 183 16.28 4.39 -28.25
C VAL A 183 16.30 4.61 -29.77
N GLU A 184 17.33 5.27 -30.23
CA GLU A 184 17.55 5.42 -31.67
C GLU A 184 18.21 4.16 -32.24
N LEU A 185 17.57 3.54 -33.22
CA LEU A 185 18.03 2.37 -33.94
C LEU A 185 18.52 2.80 -35.30
N ALA A 186 19.60 2.18 -35.76
CA ALA A 186 20.15 2.36 -37.09
C ALA A 186 20.03 1.06 -37.89
N SER A 187 19.58 1.14 -39.13
CA SER A 187 19.50 0.04 -40.08
C SER A 187 19.97 0.50 -41.47
N LEU A 188 20.37 -0.41 -42.33
CA LEU A 188 20.63 -0.06 -43.72
C LEU A 188 19.32 0.35 -44.43
N ALA A 189 19.36 1.38 -45.24
CA ALA A 189 18.21 1.87 -46.00
C ALA A 189 18.08 1.19 -47.37
N ALA A 190 19.14 0.47 -47.83
CA ALA A 190 19.19 -0.25 -49.08
C ALA A 190 19.95 -1.58 -48.89
N PRO A 191 19.95 -2.49 -49.87
CA PRO A 191 20.67 -3.77 -49.76
C PRO A 191 22.14 -3.57 -49.38
N ALA A 192 22.66 -4.40 -48.50
CA ALA A 192 23.98 -4.27 -47.88
C ALA A 192 25.10 -4.13 -48.96
N GLN A 193 25.00 -4.91 -50.03
CA GLN A 193 25.98 -4.90 -51.11
C GLN A 193 26.05 -3.53 -51.80
N GLU A 194 24.92 -2.93 -52.13
CA GLU A 194 24.82 -1.62 -52.76
C GLU A 194 25.40 -0.50 -51.87
N VAL A 195 25.05 -0.54 -50.56
CA VAL A 195 25.53 0.45 -49.60
C VAL A 195 27.06 0.36 -49.44
N LEU A 196 27.58 -0.85 -49.33
CA LEU A 196 29.03 -1.07 -49.18
C LEU A 196 29.81 -0.68 -50.43
N GLU A 197 29.35 -1.01 -51.65
CA GLU A 197 29.97 -0.62 -52.91
C GLU A 197 30.04 0.93 -53.05
N ARG A 198 28.97 1.62 -52.66
CA ARG A 198 28.97 3.11 -52.67
C ARG A 198 29.99 3.72 -51.71
N LEU A 199 30.20 3.08 -50.54
CA LEU A 199 31.12 3.58 -49.51
C LEU A 199 32.57 3.08 -49.74
N GLU A 200 32.82 1.98 -50.50
CA GLU A 200 34.15 1.46 -50.76
C GLU A 200 35.02 2.51 -51.45
N ARG A 201 34.45 3.28 -52.37
CA ARG A 201 35.15 4.40 -53.08
C ARG A 201 35.63 5.50 -52.13
N ARG A 202 35.01 5.62 -50.94
CA ARG A 202 35.32 6.62 -49.92
C ARG A 202 35.93 6.03 -48.64
N ARG A 203 36.27 4.75 -48.65
CA ARG A 203 36.77 4.04 -47.47
C ARG A 203 38.00 4.69 -46.82
N ARG A 204 38.92 5.24 -47.65
CA ARG A 204 40.13 5.92 -47.15
C ARG A 204 39.83 7.33 -46.60
N SER A 205 38.88 8.07 -47.14
CA SER A 205 38.54 9.45 -46.75
C SER A 205 37.48 9.52 -45.63
N ALA A 206 36.62 8.52 -45.51
CA ALA A 206 35.57 8.40 -44.51
C ALA A 206 35.47 6.98 -43.91
N PRO A 207 36.54 6.48 -43.25
CA PRO A 207 36.61 5.09 -42.79
C PRO A 207 35.49 4.76 -41.81
N ARG A 208 35.11 5.69 -40.94
CA ARG A 208 34.03 5.46 -39.91
C ARG A 208 32.66 5.30 -40.54
N GLN A 209 32.39 5.89 -41.69
CA GLN A 209 31.13 5.67 -42.40
C GLN A 209 31.07 4.28 -42.98
N TYR A 210 32.16 3.79 -43.54
CA TYR A 210 32.27 2.43 -44.06
C TYR A 210 32.16 1.37 -42.97
N GLU A 211 32.89 1.56 -41.85
CA GLU A 211 32.83 0.67 -40.68
C GLU A 211 31.41 0.55 -40.09
N ALA A 212 30.69 1.68 -39.97
CA ALA A 212 29.31 1.69 -39.49
C ALA A 212 28.37 0.91 -40.42
N ALA A 213 28.47 1.11 -41.73
CA ALA A 213 27.66 0.38 -42.72
C ALA A 213 28.01 -1.12 -42.75
N ALA A 214 29.30 -1.47 -42.67
CA ALA A 214 29.77 -2.83 -42.62
C ALA A 214 29.32 -3.57 -41.35
N PHE A 215 29.26 -2.87 -40.21
CA PHE A 215 28.73 -3.40 -38.98
C PHE A 215 27.20 -3.69 -39.10
N LEU A 216 26.44 -2.73 -39.64
CA LEU A 216 25.01 -2.88 -39.90
C LEU A 216 24.72 -4.00 -40.91
N ALA A 217 25.59 -4.19 -41.93
CA ALA A 217 25.46 -5.28 -42.91
C ALA A 217 25.60 -6.67 -42.26
N LYS A 218 26.39 -6.78 -41.17
CA LYS A 218 26.62 -8.04 -40.46
C LYS A 218 25.60 -8.29 -39.37
N CYS A 219 25.26 -7.25 -38.57
CA CYS A 219 24.46 -7.37 -37.36
C CYS A 219 22.98 -7.02 -37.62
N GLY A 220 22.62 -6.42 -38.74
CA GLY A 220 21.29 -5.91 -39.00
C GLY A 220 21.01 -4.61 -38.24
N GLU A 221 19.75 -4.43 -37.78
CA GLU A 221 19.36 -3.27 -37.02
C GLU A 221 20.01 -3.30 -35.61
N THR A 222 20.62 -2.18 -35.22
CA THR A 222 21.28 -2.06 -33.92
C THR A 222 21.08 -0.64 -33.33
N THR A 223 21.35 -0.48 -32.00
CA THR A 223 21.24 0.83 -31.38
C THR A 223 22.32 1.81 -31.90
N VAL A 224 21.97 3.07 -32.03
CA VAL A 224 22.96 4.13 -32.38
C VAL A 224 24.11 4.17 -31.37
N HIS A 225 23.82 3.89 -30.09
CA HIS A 225 24.83 3.82 -29.03
C HIS A 225 25.86 2.70 -29.30
N ASP A 226 25.37 1.46 -29.53
CA ASP A 226 26.24 0.30 -29.76
C ASP A 226 27.01 0.45 -31.10
N LEU A 227 26.32 0.96 -32.14
CA LEU A 227 26.96 1.25 -33.43
C LEU A 227 28.10 2.24 -33.25
N CYS A 228 27.91 3.30 -32.51
CA CYS A 228 28.95 4.27 -32.19
C CYS A 228 30.11 3.66 -31.38
N TYR A 229 29.75 2.84 -30.37
CA TYR A 229 30.72 2.19 -29.49
C TYR A 229 31.62 1.21 -30.23
N PHE A 230 31.05 0.32 -31.03
CA PHE A 230 31.82 -0.74 -31.73
C PHE A 230 32.58 -0.23 -32.96
N THR A 231 32.08 0.86 -33.62
CA THR A 231 32.69 1.35 -34.86
C THR A 231 33.50 2.64 -34.69
N GLY A 232 33.38 3.28 -33.50
CA GLY A 232 33.97 4.58 -33.26
C GLY A 232 33.35 5.71 -34.14
N ALA A 233 32.21 5.45 -34.76
CA ALA A 233 31.44 6.47 -35.47
C ALA A 233 30.79 7.45 -34.49
N THR A 234 30.55 8.68 -34.87
CA THR A 234 29.83 9.67 -34.09
C THR A 234 28.39 9.80 -34.57
N ARG A 235 27.50 10.31 -33.72
CA ARG A 235 26.10 10.62 -34.12
C ARG A 235 26.06 11.50 -35.39
N GLN A 236 27.03 12.41 -35.56
CA GLN A 236 27.11 13.27 -36.72
C GLN A 236 27.47 12.48 -37.99
N THR A 237 28.34 11.46 -37.85
CA THR A 237 28.67 10.52 -38.93
C THR A 237 27.43 9.74 -39.38
N LEU A 238 26.60 9.25 -38.42
CA LEU A 238 25.38 8.51 -38.73
C LEU A 238 24.31 9.39 -39.38
N ARG A 239 24.12 10.62 -38.91
CA ARG A 239 23.22 11.60 -39.56
C ARG A 239 23.67 11.96 -40.97
N SER A 240 24.97 11.96 -41.23
CA SER A 240 25.53 12.15 -42.60
C SER A 240 25.19 10.96 -43.51
N LEU A 241 25.28 9.73 -43.01
CA LEU A 241 24.87 8.53 -43.75
C LEU A 241 23.36 8.49 -44.00
N GLU A 242 22.55 8.92 -43.03
CA GLU A 242 21.11 9.05 -43.19
C GLU A 242 20.72 10.07 -44.26
N LYS A 243 21.32 11.26 -44.25
CA LYS A 243 21.12 12.28 -45.31
C LYS A 243 21.53 11.78 -46.72
N GLN A 244 22.46 10.84 -46.80
CA GLN A 244 22.86 10.20 -48.07
C GLN A 244 21.92 9.06 -48.48
N GLY A 245 20.91 8.74 -47.65
CA GLY A 245 19.96 7.64 -47.90
C GLY A 245 20.57 6.24 -47.78
N LEU A 246 21.70 6.08 -47.06
CA LEU A 246 22.43 4.82 -46.90
C LEU A 246 22.01 4.07 -45.66
N ILE A 247 21.61 4.78 -44.60
CA ILE A 247 21.04 4.22 -43.39
C ILE A 247 19.71 4.90 -43.05
N ALA A 248 18.88 4.23 -42.29
CA ALA A 248 17.67 4.79 -41.70
C ALA A 248 17.83 4.84 -40.18
N LEU A 249 17.56 6.00 -39.61
CA LEU A 249 17.47 6.14 -38.13
C LEU A 249 16.00 6.15 -37.71
N ARG A 250 15.66 5.26 -36.78
CA ARG A 250 14.30 5.15 -36.24
C ARG A 250 14.36 5.22 -34.73
N SER A 251 13.43 5.96 -34.14
CA SER A 251 13.24 5.93 -32.68
C SER A 251 12.26 4.84 -32.31
N ARG A 252 12.69 3.94 -31.42
CA ARG A 252 11.85 2.90 -30.84
C ARG A 252 11.76 3.09 -29.33
N GLU A 253 10.56 2.95 -28.81
CA GLU A 253 10.38 2.90 -27.37
C GLU A 253 10.95 1.59 -26.82
N GLU A 254 11.79 1.68 -25.79
CA GLU A 254 12.35 0.53 -25.10
C GLU A 254 12.03 0.62 -23.61
N TYR A 255 11.66 -0.50 -23.01
CA TYR A 255 11.40 -0.54 -21.58
C TYR A 255 12.71 -0.59 -20.80
N ARG A 256 12.81 0.19 -19.74
CA ARG A 256 13.99 0.27 -18.85
C ARG A 256 14.19 -0.95 -17.99
N ILE A 257 13.29 -1.91 -18.07
CA ILE A 257 13.34 -3.14 -17.31
C ILE A 257 14.14 -4.12 -18.14
N SER A 258 15.39 -4.29 -17.76
CA SER A 258 16.13 -5.49 -18.13
C SER A 258 15.37 -6.67 -17.53
N PRO A 259 14.98 -7.71 -18.30
CA PRO A 259 14.67 -8.98 -17.71
C PRO A 259 15.94 -9.35 -16.93
N ARG A 260 15.93 -9.18 -15.59
CA ARG A 260 16.95 -9.85 -14.79
C ARG A 260 16.75 -11.31 -15.15
N GLU A 261 17.74 -11.88 -15.81
CA GLU A 261 17.82 -13.32 -16.04
C GLU A 261 17.86 -13.96 -14.66
N TYR A 262 16.69 -14.20 -14.08
CA TYR A 262 16.58 -15.09 -12.95
C TYR A 262 16.77 -16.50 -13.54
N GLY A 263 18.04 -16.92 -13.65
CA GLY A 263 18.46 -18.17 -14.24
C GLY A 263 18.07 -19.43 -13.45
N VAL A 264 16.91 -19.40 -12.80
CA VAL A 264 16.34 -20.57 -12.15
C VAL A 264 15.41 -21.24 -13.16
N PRO A 265 15.70 -22.46 -13.61
CA PRO A 265 14.78 -23.20 -14.48
C PRO A 265 13.45 -23.44 -13.75
N ALA A 266 12.34 -23.38 -14.47
CA ALA A 266 11.04 -23.73 -13.93
C ALA A 266 11.02 -25.24 -13.61
N GLU A 267 10.77 -25.57 -12.35
CA GLU A 267 10.57 -26.97 -11.94
C GLU A 267 9.18 -27.44 -12.38
N GLU A 268 9.06 -28.71 -12.74
CA GLU A 268 7.74 -29.30 -13.02
C GLU A 268 6.87 -29.29 -11.75
N ILE A 269 5.67 -28.72 -11.85
CA ILE A 269 4.75 -28.60 -10.70
C ILE A 269 4.00 -29.92 -10.54
N THR A 270 4.30 -30.63 -9.46
CA THR A 270 3.54 -31.77 -8.99
C THR A 270 2.72 -31.36 -7.77
N LEU A 271 1.40 -31.39 -7.90
CA LEU A 271 0.47 -31.10 -6.80
C LEU A 271 0.18 -32.37 -6.00
N ASN A 272 0.15 -32.26 -4.68
CA ASN A 272 -0.35 -33.36 -3.86
C ASN A 272 -1.90 -33.43 -3.93
N GLN A 273 -2.50 -34.45 -3.32
CA GLN A 273 -3.95 -34.69 -3.40
C GLN A 273 -4.78 -33.49 -2.91
N GLN A 274 -4.41 -32.84 -1.80
CA GLN A 274 -5.13 -31.70 -1.26
C GLN A 274 -4.99 -30.46 -2.17
N GLN A 275 -3.79 -30.21 -2.67
CA GLN A 275 -3.52 -29.13 -3.61
C GLN A 275 -4.24 -29.32 -4.94
N GLN A 276 -4.29 -30.57 -5.46
CA GLN A 276 -5.01 -30.91 -6.67
C GLN A 276 -6.51 -30.68 -6.49
N SER A 277 -7.10 -31.15 -5.39
CA SER A 277 -8.51 -30.91 -5.07
C SER A 277 -8.86 -29.43 -4.96
N ALA A 278 -7.98 -28.62 -4.34
CA ALA A 278 -8.15 -27.18 -4.25
C ALA A 278 -8.07 -26.51 -5.63
N TYR A 279 -7.07 -26.89 -6.44
CA TYR A 279 -6.91 -26.43 -7.82
C TYR A 279 -8.16 -26.72 -8.65
N ASP A 280 -8.64 -27.98 -8.68
CA ASP A 280 -9.80 -28.41 -9.46
C ASP A 280 -11.09 -27.67 -9.02
N THR A 281 -11.23 -27.44 -7.73
CA THR A 281 -12.38 -26.72 -7.17
C THR A 281 -12.37 -25.26 -7.59
N ILE A 282 -11.24 -24.57 -7.46
CA ILE A 282 -11.12 -23.16 -7.83
C ILE A 282 -11.25 -22.99 -9.35
N LEU A 283 -10.63 -23.87 -10.13
CA LEU A 283 -10.72 -23.84 -11.59
C LEU A 283 -12.17 -23.96 -12.09
N ARG A 284 -12.90 -25.02 -11.63
CA ARG A 284 -14.33 -25.19 -11.94
C ARG A 284 -15.16 -23.95 -11.59
N GLN A 285 -14.90 -23.34 -10.44
CA GLN A 285 -15.59 -22.11 -10.03
C GLN A 285 -15.26 -20.92 -10.94
N THR A 286 -14.02 -20.83 -11.45
CA THR A 286 -13.57 -19.78 -12.37
C THR A 286 -14.17 -19.96 -13.77
N GLU A 287 -14.38 -21.18 -14.22
CA GLU A 287 -14.98 -21.53 -15.51
C GLU A 287 -16.47 -21.15 -15.61
N THR A 288 -17.16 -21.02 -14.48
CA THR A 288 -18.56 -20.56 -14.48
C THR A 288 -18.72 -19.12 -14.99
N GLY A 289 -17.65 -18.33 -15.07
CA GLY A 289 -17.71 -16.91 -15.44
C GLY A 289 -18.46 -16.02 -14.43
N ARG A 290 -18.83 -16.59 -13.28
CA ARG A 290 -19.52 -15.86 -12.19
C ARG A 290 -18.50 -15.37 -11.18
N ALA A 291 -18.61 -14.10 -10.83
CA ALA A 291 -17.82 -13.55 -9.74
C ALA A 291 -18.05 -14.31 -8.44
N GLY A 292 -17.01 -14.46 -7.64
CA GLY A 292 -17.10 -15.09 -6.33
C GLY A 292 -15.76 -15.07 -5.60
N VAL A 293 -15.79 -15.44 -4.33
CA VAL A 293 -14.64 -15.49 -3.46
C VAL A 293 -14.41 -16.92 -2.99
N THR A 294 -13.15 -17.35 -2.92
CA THR A 294 -12.76 -18.64 -2.38
C THR A 294 -11.62 -18.43 -1.38
N LEU A 295 -11.81 -18.91 -0.16
CA LEU A 295 -10.75 -19.00 0.84
C LEU A 295 -9.93 -20.28 0.60
N LEU A 296 -8.64 -20.11 0.33
CA LEU A 296 -7.65 -21.19 0.35
C LEU A 296 -6.91 -21.14 1.69
N GLN A 297 -7.47 -21.82 2.68
CA GLN A 297 -6.89 -21.94 4.00
C GLN A 297 -5.84 -23.06 4.00
N GLY A 298 -4.59 -22.73 4.30
CA GLY A 298 -3.53 -23.74 4.30
C GLY A 298 -2.46 -23.40 5.33
N VAL A 299 -2.05 -24.41 6.10
CA VAL A 299 -0.99 -24.27 7.11
C VAL A 299 0.28 -23.68 6.50
N THR A 300 1.13 -23.10 7.34
CA THR A 300 2.40 -22.53 6.88
C THR A 300 3.26 -23.63 6.22
N GLY A 301 3.68 -23.39 4.96
CA GLY A 301 4.42 -24.39 4.17
C GLY A 301 3.57 -25.45 3.50
N SER A 302 2.25 -25.28 3.39
CA SER A 302 1.34 -26.19 2.66
C SER A 302 1.45 -26.11 1.13
N GLY A 303 2.27 -25.20 0.59
CA GLY A 303 2.47 -25.07 -0.86
C GLY A 303 1.37 -24.31 -1.61
N LYS A 304 0.64 -23.39 -0.96
CA LYS A 304 -0.38 -22.52 -1.59
C LYS A 304 0.13 -21.89 -2.89
N THR A 305 1.38 -21.45 -2.93
CA THR A 305 1.99 -20.81 -4.10
C THR A 305 2.03 -21.72 -5.33
N LEU A 306 2.19 -23.04 -5.16
CA LEU A 306 2.14 -24.00 -6.27
C LEU A 306 0.75 -24.04 -6.90
N VAL A 307 -0.30 -24.02 -6.08
CA VAL A 307 -1.70 -23.94 -6.55
C VAL A 307 -1.93 -22.63 -7.33
N TYR A 308 -1.37 -21.51 -6.85
CA TYR A 308 -1.48 -20.22 -7.55
C TYR A 308 -0.83 -20.24 -8.92
N ILE A 309 0.40 -20.78 -9.01
CA ILE A 309 1.14 -20.86 -10.28
C ILE A 309 0.39 -21.77 -11.25
N ARG A 310 -0.10 -22.93 -10.81
CA ARG A 310 -0.83 -23.86 -11.66
C ARG A 310 -2.15 -23.26 -12.18
N LEU A 311 -2.92 -22.57 -11.32
CA LEU A 311 -4.12 -21.84 -11.73
C LEU A 311 -3.80 -20.75 -12.77
N ALA A 312 -2.72 -20.00 -12.54
CA ALA A 312 -2.29 -18.96 -13.47
C ALA A 312 -1.89 -19.53 -14.83
N GLN A 313 -1.13 -20.67 -14.89
CA GLN A 313 -0.78 -21.33 -16.14
C GLN A 313 -2.02 -21.71 -16.95
N THR A 314 -2.97 -22.40 -16.33
CA THR A 314 -4.20 -22.84 -17.01
C THR A 314 -5.06 -21.69 -17.51
N LEU A 315 -5.19 -20.62 -16.72
CA LEU A 315 -5.97 -19.46 -17.15
C LEU A 315 -5.31 -18.67 -18.28
N LEU A 316 -3.97 -18.61 -18.30
CA LEU A 316 -3.24 -18.01 -19.42
C LEU A 316 -3.41 -18.81 -20.71
N GLU A 317 -3.45 -20.16 -20.65
CA GLU A 317 -3.76 -21.03 -21.78
C GLU A 317 -5.19 -20.78 -22.30
N GLN A 318 -6.13 -20.41 -21.41
CA GLN A 318 -7.50 -19.99 -21.77
C GLN A 318 -7.59 -18.53 -22.25
N GLY A 319 -6.47 -17.81 -22.39
CA GLY A 319 -6.42 -16.41 -22.82
C GLY A 319 -6.92 -15.40 -21.78
N LYS A 320 -6.97 -15.78 -20.50
CA LYS A 320 -7.33 -14.91 -19.37
C LYS A 320 -6.09 -14.37 -18.68
N SER A 321 -6.21 -13.21 -18.07
CA SER A 321 -5.14 -12.60 -17.27
C SER A 321 -5.30 -12.92 -15.79
N VAL A 322 -4.19 -12.90 -15.04
CA VAL A 322 -4.15 -13.21 -13.62
C VAL A 322 -3.42 -12.11 -12.84
N MET A 323 -3.97 -11.75 -11.69
CA MET A 323 -3.34 -10.82 -10.74
C MET A 323 -3.05 -11.54 -9.43
N ILE A 324 -1.81 -11.40 -8.95
CA ILE A 324 -1.35 -11.99 -7.69
C ILE A 324 -0.83 -10.87 -6.81
N LEU A 325 -1.51 -10.64 -5.71
CA LEU A 325 -1.14 -9.64 -4.70
C LEU A 325 -0.47 -10.35 -3.54
N VAL A 326 0.66 -9.79 -3.12
CA VAL A 326 1.43 -10.27 -1.97
C VAL A 326 1.77 -9.11 -1.05
N PRO A 327 1.94 -9.34 0.26
CA PRO A 327 2.44 -8.30 1.17
C PRO A 327 3.82 -7.79 0.72
N GLU A 328 4.11 -6.50 0.97
CA GLU A 328 5.40 -5.90 0.55
C GLU A 328 6.61 -6.70 1.01
N ILE A 329 6.57 -7.23 2.24
CA ILE A 329 7.66 -8.02 2.84
C ILE A 329 7.78 -9.41 2.20
N ALA A 330 6.69 -9.96 1.65
CA ALA A 330 6.69 -11.26 1.00
C ALA A 330 7.18 -11.21 -0.45
N LEU A 331 7.21 -10.01 -1.06
CA LEU A 331 7.71 -9.82 -2.43
C LEU A 331 9.25 -9.85 -2.46
N THR A 332 9.80 -11.01 -2.21
CA THR A 332 11.25 -11.24 -2.20
C THR A 332 11.77 -11.49 -3.62
N PRO A 333 13.08 -11.28 -3.88
CA PRO A 333 13.71 -11.65 -5.15
C PRO A 333 13.52 -13.12 -5.51
N GLN A 334 13.47 -14.01 -4.51
CA GLN A 334 13.22 -15.44 -4.73
C GLN A 334 11.80 -15.68 -5.27
N MET A 335 10.80 -15.00 -4.71
CA MET A 335 9.43 -15.08 -5.20
C MET A 335 9.30 -14.50 -6.61
N MET A 336 9.91 -13.34 -6.86
CA MET A 336 9.95 -12.74 -8.20
C MET A 336 10.63 -13.65 -9.20
N ALA A 337 11.81 -14.23 -8.87
CA ALA A 337 12.53 -15.18 -9.69
C ALA A 337 11.68 -16.40 -10.03
N ARG A 338 10.98 -16.96 -9.03
CA ARG A 338 10.11 -18.11 -9.21
C ARG A 338 8.98 -17.83 -10.21
N PHE A 339 8.26 -16.72 -10.06
CA PHE A 339 7.19 -16.38 -11.02
C PHE A 339 7.74 -16.06 -12.41
N THR A 340 8.88 -15.39 -12.50
CA THR A 340 9.54 -15.12 -13.79
C THR A 340 10.00 -16.40 -14.48
N ALA A 341 10.46 -17.42 -13.73
CA ALA A 341 10.81 -18.72 -14.29
C ALA A 341 9.64 -19.42 -14.99
N TYR A 342 8.42 -19.35 -14.40
CA TYR A 342 7.23 -19.98 -15.00
C TYR A 342 6.58 -19.16 -16.11
N PHE A 343 6.60 -17.84 -16.05
CA PHE A 343 5.80 -16.99 -16.92
C PHE A 343 6.62 -16.09 -17.85
N GLY A 344 7.94 -16.00 -17.62
CA GLY A 344 8.86 -15.22 -18.46
C GLY A 344 8.44 -13.77 -18.66
N GLN A 345 8.40 -13.33 -19.90
CA GLN A 345 8.01 -11.98 -20.31
C GLN A 345 6.53 -11.61 -20.02
N LYS A 346 5.68 -12.61 -19.75
CA LYS A 346 4.26 -12.36 -19.44
C LYS A 346 4.04 -11.79 -18.05
N VAL A 347 5.07 -11.75 -17.19
CA VAL A 347 4.98 -11.17 -15.84
C VAL A 347 5.29 -9.68 -15.85
N ALA A 348 4.44 -8.90 -15.19
CA ALA A 348 4.72 -7.53 -14.79
C ALA A 348 4.84 -7.46 -13.25
N LEU A 349 5.89 -6.76 -12.76
CA LEU A 349 6.11 -6.56 -11.34
C LEU A 349 5.68 -5.15 -10.94
N LEU A 350 4.85 -5.02 -9.89
CA LEU A 350 4.37 -3.71 -9.39
C LEU A 350 4.53 -3.61 -7.86
N HIS A 351 5.55 -2.86 -7.41
CA HIS A 351 5.81 -2.65 -5.98
C HIS A 351 6.43 -1.28 -5.69
N SER A 352 6.48 -0.90 -4.42
CA SER A 352 6.98 0.41 -3.95
C SER A 352 8.47 0.64 -4.25
N GLY A 353 9.29 -0.42 -4.27
CA GLY A 353 10.73 -0.35 -4.54
C GLY A 353 11.11 -0.08 -5.99
N LEU A 354 10.17 -0.15 -6.94
CA LEU A 354 10.44 0.23 -8.33
C LEU A 354 10.55 1.74 -8.48
N ARG A 355 11.50 2.19 -9.31
CA ARG A 355 11.59 3.60 -9.73
C ARG A 355 10.30 4.01 -10.47
N LEU A 356 9.98 5.29 -10.44
CA LEU A 356 8.78 5.80 -11.10
C LEU A 356 8.74 5.48 -12.60
N THR A 357 9.89 5.52 -13.24
CA THR A 357 10.09 5.19 -14.67
C THR A 357 9.85 3.70 -14.95
N GLU A 358 10.39 2.81 -14.12
CA GLU A 358 10.21 1.37 -14.25
C GLU A 358 8.74 0.98 -14.03
N ARG A 359 8.09 1.59 -13.02
CA ARG A 359 6.66 1.38 -12.74
C ARG A 359 5.78 1.81 -13.91
N TRP A 360 6.16 2.90 -14.57
CA TRP A 360 5.48 3.39 -15.78
C TRP A 360 5.64 2.40 -16.95
N ASP A 361 6.83 1.86 -17.16
CA ASP A 361 7.11 0.90 -18.21
C ASP A 361 6.33 -0.43 -17.97
N GLN A 362 6.25 -0.91 -16.71
CA GLN A 362 5.40 -2.07 -16.39
C GLN A 362 3.91 -1.78 -16.64
N TYR A 363 3.43 -0.61 -16.24
CA TYR A 363 2.04 -0.21 -16.48
C TYR A 363 1.68 -0.22 -17.98
N LYS A 364 2.57 0.29 -18.84
CA LYS A 364 2.39 0.26 -20.30
C LYS A 364 2.33 -1.17 -20.85
N ARG A 365 3.25 -2.04 -20.40
CA ARG A 365 3.26 -3.46 -20.81
C ARG A 365 1.94 -4.16 -20.48
N ILE A 366 1.41 -3.91 -19.28
CA ILE A 366 0.11 -4.47 -18.89
C ILE A 366 -1.00 -3.93 -19.79
N ARG A 367 -1.03 -2.62 -20.00
CA ARG A 367 -2.08 -1.94 -20.79
C ARG A 367 -2.05 -2.35 -22.28
N ARG A 368 -0.89 -2.67 -22.81
CA ARG A 368 -0.72 -3.16 -24.19
C ARG A 368 -0.97 -4.67 -24.33
N GLY A 369 -1.28 -5.36 -23.25
CA GLY A 369 -1.50 -6.81 -23.21
C GLY A 369 -0.20 -7.64 -23.37
N GLU A 370 0.97 -7.03 -23.29
CA GLU A 370 2.26 -7.70 -23.34
C GLU A 370 2.54 -8.49 -22.06
N ALA A 371 2.02 -8.01 -20.92
CA ALA A 371 2.06 -8.72 -19.66
C ALA A 371 0.63 -9.08 -19.21
N THR A 372 0.41 -10.36 -19.01
CA THR A 372 -0.89 -10.95 -18.65
C THR A 372 -0.92 -11.52 -17.23
N VAL A 373 0.23 -11.58 -16.56
CA VAL A 373 0.36 -11.88 -15.14
C VAL A 373 0.90 -10.66 -14.42
N VAL A 374 0.19 -10.17 -13.42
CA VAL A 374 0.67 -9.11 -12.55
C VAL A 374 1.01 -9.71 -11.19
N LEU A 375 2.25 -9.56 -10.77
CA LEU A 375 2.70 -9.85 -9.41
C LEU A 375 3.03 -8.52 -8.73
N GLY A 376 2.39 -8.24 -7.61
CA GLY A 376 2.66 -6.97 -6.96
C GLY A 376 2.09 -6.83 -5.55
N THR A 377 2.30 -5.65 -4.99
CA THR A 377 1.79 -5.30 -3.66
C THR A 377 0.41 -4.63 -3.76
N ARG A 378 -0.10 -4.11 -2.66
CA ARG A 378 -1.43 -3.48 -2.55
C ARG A 378 -1.86 -2.66 -3.77
N SER A 379 -1.01 -1.76 -4.24
CA SER A 379 -1.34 -0.86 -5.37
C SER A 379 -1.48 -1.57 -6.71
N ALA A 380 -0.96 -2.78 -6.86
CA ALA A 380 -1.11 -3.58 -8.07
C ALA A 380 -2.56 -3.99 -8.35
N VAL A 381 -3.45 -3.88 -7.35
CA VAL A 381 -4.89 -4.11 -7.52
C VAL A 381 -5.53 -3.21 -8.57
N PHE A 382 -4.91 -2.09 -8.92
CA PHE A 382 -5.37 -1.15 -9.96
C PHE A 382 -4.74 -1.40 -11.34
N ALA A 383 -3.90 -2.43 -11.50
CA ALA A 383 -3.27 -2.73 -12.80
C ALA A 383 -4.33 -2.94 -13.90
N PRO A 384 -4.17 -2.31 -15.09
CA PRO A 384 -5.17 -2.33 -16.15
C PRO A 384 -5.13 -3.62 -16.98
N LEU A 385 -5.27 -4.77 -16.33
CA LEU A 385 -5.36 -6.06 -17.00
C LEU A 385 -6.65 -6.19 -17.78
N GLU A 386 -6.53 -6.65 -19.01
CA GLU A 386 -7.67 -7.06 -19.82
C GLU A 386 -8.01 -8.53 -19.56
N ARG A 387 -9.29 -8.92 -19.78
CA ARG A 387 -9.79 -10.30 -19.64
C ARG A 387 -9.38 -10.95 -18.31
N LEU A 388 -9.51 -10.21 -17.23
CA LEU A 388 -9.16 -10.69 -15.90
C LEU A 388 -9.98 -11.92 -15.54
N GLY A 389 -9.32 -13.06 -15.25
CA GLY A 389 -9.96 -14.31 -14.85
C GLY A 389 -9.83 -14.60 -13.36
N LEU A 390 -8.73 -14.15 -12.74
CA LEU A 390 -8.42 -14.48 -11.35
C LEU A 390 -7.63 -13.36 -10.69
N ILE A 391 -8.04 -13.04 -9.46
CA ILE A 391 -7.24 -12.26 -8.52
C ILE A 391 -6.90 -13.16 -7.33
N ILE A 392 -5.65 -13.19 -6.93
CA ILE A 392 -5.17 -13.90 -5.73
C ILE A 392 -4.63 -12.87 -4.74
N LEU A 393 -5.07 -12.93 -3.50
CA LEU A 393 -4.45 -12.24 -2.37
C LEU A 393 -3.80 -13.29 -1.49
N ASP A 394 -2.47 -13.34 -1.47
CA ASP A 394 -1.74 -14.20 -0.53
C ASP A 394 -1.56 -13.50 0.81
N GLU A 395 -1.57 -14.27 1.92
CA GLU A 395 -1.57 -13.73 3.28
C GLU A 395 -2.62 -12.62 3.47
N GLU A 396 -3.89 -12.92 3.15
CA GLU A 396 -5.00 -11.94 3.05
C GLU A 396 -5.27 -11.16 4.35
N GLN A 397 -4.83 -11.71 5.50
CA GLN A 397 -4.92 -11.10 6.82
C GLN A 397 -3.93 -9.96 7.05
N GLU A 398 -2.98 -9.74 6.13
CA GLU A 398 -1.94 -8.74 6.30
C GLU A 398 -2.46 -7.30 6.20
N SER A 399 -2.12 -6.48 7.20
CA SER A 399 -2.52 -5.08 7.25
C SER A 399 -1.92 -4.21 6.14
N SER A 400 -0.87 -4.68 5.46
CA SER A 400 -0.27 -3.97 4.32
C SER A 400 -1.21 -3.81 3.13
N TYR A 401 -2.32 -4.56 3.08
CA TYR A 401 -3.39 -4.38 2.10
C TYR A 401 -4.33 -3.20 2.41
N GLU A 402 -4.24 -2.61 3.59
CA GLU A 402 -4.94 -1.37 3.96
C GLU A 402 -4.11 -0.15 3.58
N SER A 403 -4.75 0.87 3.00
CA SER A 403 -4.08 2.14 2.68
C SER A 403 -4.09 3.07 3.88
N GLU A 404 -2.91 3.48 4.36
CA GLU A 404 -2.76 4.46 5.42
C GLU A 404 -3.07 5.90 4.97
N LYS A 405 -3.07 6.14 3.66
CA LYS A 405 -3.34 7.46 3.07
C LYS A 405 -4.72 7.46 2.42
N ALA A 406 -5.42 8.57 2.56
CA ALA A 406 -6.71 8.75 1.91
C ALA A 406 -6.61 8.70 0.37
N PRO A 407 -7.53 8.00 -0.28
CA PRO A 407 -8.60 7.19 0.28
C PRO A 407 -8.07 5.92 0.96
N CYS A 408 -8.51 5.70 2.20
CA CYS A 408 -8.11 4.56 3.02
C CYS A 408 -8.81 3.27 2.54
N TYR A 409 -8.37 2.73 1.41
CA TYR A 409 -8.97 1.53 0.81
C TYR A 409 -8.28 0.25 1.26
N HIS A 410 -9.02 -0.85 1.23
CA HIS A 410 -8.49 -2.20 1.38
C HIS A 410 -8.43 -2.89 0.01
N ALA A 411 -7.27 -3.47 -0.36
CA ALA A 411 -7.08 -4.13 -1.66
C ALA A 411 -8.07 -5.27 -1.90
N ARG A 412 -8.48 -6.01 -0.85
CA ARG A 412 -9.51 -7.06 -0.91
C ARG A 412 -10.86 -6.54 -1.41
N ASP A 413 -11.28 -5.36 -0.94
CA ASP A 413 -12.56 -4.78 -1.37
C ASP A 413 -12.52 -4.30 -2.82
N ILE A 414 -11.39 -3.71 -3.24
CA ILE A 414 -11.15 -3.35 -4.65
C ILE A 414 -11.16 -4.60 -5.52
N ALA A 415 -10.46 -5.67 -5.08
CA ALA A 415 -10.41 -6.94 -5.81
C ALA A 415 -11.80 -7.57 -5.95
N LYS A 416 -12.62 -7.58 -4.88
CA LYS A 416 -14.02 -8.05 -4.94
C LYS A 416 -14.83 -7.27 -5.97
N TYR A 417 -14.74 -5.93 -5.94
CA TYR A 417 -15.46 -5.08 -6.88
C TYR A 417 -15.02 -5.35 -8.33
N ARG A 418 -13.73 -5.47 -8.58
CA ARG A 418 -13.20 -5.80 -9.90
C ARG A 418 -13.66 -7.18 -10.38
N CYS A 419 -13.61 -8.19 -9.52
CA CYS A 419 -14.11 -9.51 -9.86
C CYS A 419 -15.59 -9.48 -10.27
N VAL A 420 -16.43 -8.71 -9.57
CA VAL A 420 -17.84 -8.53 -9.93
C VAL A 420 -18.00 -7.85 -11.31
N GLN A 421 -17.20 -6.82 -11.60
CA GLN A 421 -17.24 -6.13 -12.89
C GLN A 421 -16.82 -7.01 -14.07
N GLU A 422 -15.91 -7.96 -13.85
CA GLU A 422 -15.22 -8.69 -14.91
C GLU A 422 -15.61 -10.17 -14.98
N GLY A 423 -16.48 -10.64 -14.07
CA GLY A 423 -16.83 -12.06 -13.97
C GLY A 423 -15.64 -12.94 -13.52
N ALA A 424 -14.69 -12.35 -12.81
CA ALA A 424 -13.48 -13.02 -12.33
C ALA A 424 -13.68 -13.66 -10.96
N ARG A 425 -12.74 -14.54 -10.56
CA ARG A 425 -12.71 -15.13 -9.23
C ARG A 425 -11.69 -14.46 -8.34
N LEU A 426 -12.00 -14.31 -7.04
CA LEU A 426 -11.06 -13.88 -6.02
C LEU A 426 -10.67 -15.07 -5.15
N VAL A 427 -9.38 -15.36 -5.05
CA VAL A 427 -8.81 -16.34 -4.11
C VAL A 427 -8.10 -15.59 -2.99
N LEU A 428 -8.53 -15.87 -1.75
CA LEU A 428 -7.91 -15.36 -0.53
C LEU A 428 -7.08 -16.48 0.08
N GLY A 429 -5.76 -16.36 0.06
CA GLY A 429 -4.85 -17.35 0.61
C GLY A 429 -4.36 -16.95 2.00
N SER A 430 -4.47 -17.86 2.97
CA SER A 430 -3.98 -17.60 4.33
C SER A 430 -3.78 -18.90 5.13
N ALA A 431 -2.84 -18.87 6.08
CA ALA A 431 -2.76 -19.87 7.14
C ALA A 431 -3.66 -19.49 8.31
N THR A 432 -3.85 -18.21 8.54
CA THR A 432 -4.62 -17.60 9.62
C THR A 432 -5.56 -16.55 9.03
N PRO A 433 -6.62 -16.98 8.31
CA PRO A 433 -7.50 -16.03 7.62
C PRO A 433 -8.14 -15.04 8.60
N THR A 434 -8.55 -13.88 8.10
CA THR A 434 -9.33 -12.94 8.93
C THR A 434 -10.62 -13.59 9.39
N VAL A 435 -11.07 -13.24 10.60
CA VAL A 435 -12.30 -13.80 11.18
C VAL A 435 -13.50 -13.52 10.28
N GLU A 436 -13.54 -12.37 9.60
CA GLU A 436 -14.57 -12.03 8.62
C GLU A 436 -14.54 -12.97 7.41
N THR A 437 -13.35 -13.24 6.84
CA THR A 437 -13.21 -14.15 5.69
C THR A 437 -13.60 -15.57 6.07
N ALA A 438 -13.15 -16.04 7.23
CA ALA A 438 -13.51 -17.37 7.73
C ALA A 438 -15.02 -17.50 8.02
N TYR A 439 -15.65 -16.45 8.57
CA TYR A 439 -17.08 -16.40 8.78
C TYR A 439 -17.86 -16.60 7.48
N TYR A 440 -17.58 -15.81 6.44
CA TYR A 440 -18.27 -15.93 5.16
C TYR A 440 -17.98 -17.27 4.46
N ALA A 441 -16.79 -17.85 4.66
CA ALA A 441 -16.46 -19.16 4.13
C ALA A 441 -17.22 -20.28 4.84
N ARG A 442 -17.40 -20.19 6.17
CA ARG A 442 -18.15 -21.17 6.96
C ARG A 442 -19.66 -21.04 6.75
N MET A 443 -20.16 -19.85 6.47
CA MET A 443 -21.58 -19.62 6.13
C MET A 443 -21.92 -20.04 4.69
N GLY A 444 -20.93 -20.36 3.86
CA GLY A 444 -21.14 -20.77 2.47
C GLY A 444 -21.21 -19.63 1.46
N ASP A 445 -21.05 -18.37 1.90
CA ASP A 445 -20.98 -17.21 1.01
C ASP A 445 -19.69 -17.21 0.18
N TYR A 446 -18.61 -17.77 0.75
CA TYR A 446 -17.35 -17.99 0.05
C TYR A 446 -17.09 -19.48 -0.11
N GLY A 447 -16.42 -19.87 -1.19
CA GLY A 447 -15.85 -21.20 -1.33
C GLY A 447 -14.77 -21.43 -0.28
N LEU A 448 -14.62 -22.66 0.19
CA LEU A 448 -13.58 -23.05 1.14
C LEU A 448 -12.78 -24.24 0.61
N CYS A 449 -11.46 -24.05 0.50
CA CYS A 449 -10.49 -25.11 0.25
C CYS A 449 -9.49 -25.16 1.40
N ARG A 450 -9.21 -26.35 1.93
CA ARG A 450 -8.28 -26.53 3.06
C ARG A 450 -7.07 -27.37 2.66
N LEU A 451 -5.87 -26.91 3.05
CA LEU A 451 -4.60 -27.61 2.95
C LEU A 451 -4.07 -27.81 4.37
N THR A 452 -4.35 -28.96 4.96
CA THR A 452 -4.07 -29.24 6.37
C THR A 452 -2.66 -29.77 6.63
N GLU A 453 -1.95 -30.16 5.58
CA GLU A 453 -0.62 -30.75 5.66
C GLU A 453 0.45 -29.82 5.09
N ARG A 454 1.66 -29.86 5.67
CA ARG A 454 2.83 -29.24 5.07
C ARG A 454 3.23 -30.02 3.81
N PHE A 455 3.73 -29.29 2.80
CA PHE A 455 4.19 -29.89 1.53
C PHE A 455 5.26 -30.99 1.75
N ASN A 456 6.13 -30.82 2.75
CA ASN A 456 7.17 -31.80 3.11
C ASN A 456 6.71 -32.85 4.14
N GLN A 457 5.41 -32.94 4.46
CA GLN A 457 4.80 -33.89 5.42
C GLN A 457 5.38 -33.82 6.85
N ARG A 458 6.07 -32.75 7.22
CA ARG A 458 6.70 -32.59 8.55
C ARG A 458 5.72 -32.07 9.60
N ARG A 459 6.00 -32.45 10.84
CA ARG A 459 5.23 -32.00 12.00
C ARG A 459 5.39 -30.50 12.22
N LEU A 460 4.39 -29.88 12.82
CA LEU A 460 4.47 -28.51 13.29
C LEU A 460 5.49 -28.40 14.42
N PRO A 461 6.13 -27.23 14.65
CA PRO A 461 7.10 -27.04 15.73
C PRO A 461 6.48 -27.30 17.09
N GLN A 462 7.26 -27.91 18.00
CA GLN A 462 6.89 -28.04 19.39
C GLN A 462 6.96 -26.67 20.08
N VAL A 463 5.90 -26.28 20.80
CA VAL A 463 5.82 -24.98 21.46
C VAL A 463 5.87 -25.17 22.98
N ILE A 464 6.76 -24.40 23.63
CA ILE A 464 6.92 -24.29 25.08
C ILE A 464 6.35 -22.94 25.51
N LEU A 465 5.35 -22.93 26.41
CA LEU A 465 4.86 -21.71 27.05
C LEU A 465 5.66 -21.41 28.31
N ALA A 466 6.35 -20.28 28.35
CA ALA A 466 7.10 -19.82 29.52
C ALA A 466 6.28 -18.77 30.29
N ASP A 467 5.85 -19.12 31.52
CA ASP A 467 5.11 -18.21 32.42
C ASP A 467 6.07 -17.22 33.10
N MET A 468 6.12 -16.01 32.59
CA MET A 468 7.00 -14.94 33.11
C MET A 468 6.64 -14.53 34.56
N ARG A 469 5.43 -14.78 35.05
CA ARG A 469 5.04 -14.53 36.45
C ARG A 469 5.72 -15.55 37.36
N ARG A 470 5.83 -16.81 36.92
CA ARG A 470 6.57 -17.85 37.67
C ARG A 470 8.06 -17.56 37.67
N GLU A 471 8.61 -17.17 36.53
CA GLU A 471 10.02 -16.75 36.41
C GLU A 471 10.36 -15.64 37.43
N LEU A 472 9.51 -14.58 37.53
CA LEU A 472 9.69 -13.49 38.49
C LEU A 472 9.60 -13.96 39.95
N ARG A 473 8.64 -14.84 40.27
CA ARG A 473 8.51 -15.39 41.64
C ARG A 473 9.70 -16.25 42.03
N ASP A 474 10.25 -16.98 41.07
CA ASP A 474 11.41 -17.84 41.28
C ASP A 474 12.74 -17.07 41.18
N GLY A 475 12.71 -15.71 41.19
CA GLY A 475 13.88 -14.84 41.23
C GLY A 475 14.56 -14.57 39.86
N ASN A 476 13.92 -14.95 38.75
CA ASN A 476 14.42 -14.58 37.42
C ASN A 476 13.83 -13.23 36.97
N PHE A 477 14.60 -12.16 37.06
CA PHE A 477 14.22 -10.80 36.62
C PHE A 477 14.68 -10.49 35.20
N SER A 478 15.28 -11.45 34.51
CA SER A 478 15.71 -11.34 33.10
C SER A 478 14.51 -11.23 32.15
N CYS A 479 14.69 -10.55 31.01
CA CYS A 479 13.73 -10.60 29.93
C CYS A 479 13.75 -11.95 29.16
N ILE A 480 14.70 -12.82 29.48
CA ILE A 480 14.87 -14.17 28.94
C ILE A 480 14.48 -15.18 30.02
N SER A 481 13.44 -16.00 29.75
CA SER A 481 13.01 -17.07 30.65
C SER A 481 14.05 -18.22 30.69
N ARG A 482 14.04 -18.98 31.77
CA ARG A 482 14.91 -20.17 31.87
C ARG A 482 14.67 -21.18 30.75
N PRO A 483 13.40 -21.52 30.37
CA PRO A 483 13.17 -22.40 29.22
C PRO A 483 13.77 -21.88 27.92
N LEU A 484 13.62 -20.57 27.63
CA LEU A 484 14.20 -19.99 26.42
C LEU A 484 15.72 -20.01 26.45
N ARG A 485 16.32 -19.69 27.61
CA ARG A 485 17.76 -19.76 27.80
C ARG A 485 18.30 -21.17 27.54
N GLN A 486 17.68 -22.20 28.11
CA GLN A 486 18.06 -23.61 27.91
C GLN A 486 18.02 -24.02 26.45
N GLU A 487 16.95 -23.64 25.74
CA GLU A 487 16.81 -23.93 24.31
C GLU A 487 17.83 -23.18 23.45
N LEU A 488 18.20 -21.93 23.83
CA LEU A 488 19.28 -21.19 23.18
C LEU A 488 20.64 -21.86 23.41
N GLU A 489 20.96 -22.28 24.64
CA GLU A 489 22.18 -23.01 24.98
C GLU A 489 22.29 -24.30 24.15
N ARG A 490 21.19 -25.05 24.04
CA ARG A 490 21.12 -26.27 23.21
C ARG A 490 21.37 -25.97 21.73
N ASN A 491 20.73 -24.90 21.18
CA ASN A 491 20.91 -24.52 19.78
C ASN A 491 22.32 -24.07 19.46
N LEU A 492 22.92 -23.26 20.34
CA LEU A 492 24.33 -22.81 20.21
C LEU A 492 25.27 -23.99 20.22
N ALA A 493 25.10 -24.95 21.15
CA ALA A 493 25.90 -26.17 21.21
C ALA A 493 25.77 -27.04 19.96
N ALA A 494 24.60 -27.04 19.32
CA ALA A 494 24.32 -27.78 18.08
C ALA A 494 24.76 -27.03 16.79
N GLY A 495 25.27 -25.81 16.90
CA GLY A 495 25.58 -24.95 15.74
C GLY A 495 24.37 -24.57 14.89
N GLU A 496 23.20 -24.49 15.51
CA GLU A 496 21.92 -24.17 14.85
C GLU A 496 21.55 -22.69 15.04
N GLN A 497 20.73 -22.18 14.13
CA GLN A 497 20.30 -20.77 14.16
C GLN A 497 19.01 -20.57 14.94
N SER A 498 18.93 -19.47 15.65
CA SER A 498 17.76 -19.06 16.44
C SER A 498 17.21 -17.70 16.00
N ILE A 499 15.90 -17.56 15.99
CA ILE A 499 15.23 -16.27 15.80
C ILE A 499 14.56 -15.86 17.11
N LEU A 500 14.89 -14.66 17.60
CA LEU A 500 14.20 -14.05 18.72
C LEU A 500 13.32 -12.90 18.23
N PHE A 501 12.04 -13.06 18.46
CA PHE A 501 11.02 -12.13 18.01
C PHE A 501 10.52 -11.27 19.17
N LEU A 502 10.64 -9.95 19.02
CA LEU A 502 10.05 -8.99 19.93
C LEU A 502 8.90 -8.25 19.24
N ASN A 503 7.70 -8.44 19.77
CA ASN A 503 6.53 -7.74 19.25
C ASN A 503 6.49 -6.29 19.74
N ARG A 504 7.15 -5.37 19.00
CA ARG A 504 7.18 -3.94 19.32
C ARG A 504 6.38 -3.15 18.26
N ARG A 505 5.15 -2.74 18.60
CA ARG A 505 4.49 -1.60 17.95
C ARG A 505 4.16 -0.56 19.01
N GLY A 506 4.68 0.66 18.81
CA GLY A 506 4.32 1.86 19.57
C GLY A 506 5.08 2.05 20.89
N SER A 507 5.15 3.30 21.32
CA SER A 507 5.71 3.77 22.59
C SER A 507 4.78 3.56 23.80
N SER A 508 3.64 2.92 23.62
CA SER A 508 2.66 2.69 24.69
C SER A 508 3.17 1.62 25.64
N ARG A 509 3.55 2.05 26.82
CA ARG A 509 3.84 1.17 27.96
C ARG A 509 2.54 0.58 28.43
N GLN A 510 2.34 -0.72 28.23
CA GLN A 510 1.17 -1.41 28.75
C GLN A 510 1.29 -1.57 30.26
N LEU A 511 0.22 -1.21 30.99
CA LEU A 511 0.15 -1.39 32.44
C LEU A 511 -0.46 -2.76 32.74
N LEU A 512 0.27 -3.63 33.43
CA LEU A 512 -0.25 -4.91 33.89
C LEU A 512 0.29 -5.31 35.27
N CYS A 513 -0.36 -6.24 35.92
CA CYS A 513 0.11 -6.85 37.16
C CYS A 513 1.05 -8.03 36.84
N PRO A 514 2.36 -7.97 37.18
CA PRO A 514 3.28 -9.06 36.90
C PRO A 514 3.06 -10.28 37.80
N GLN A 515 2.26 -10.18 38.88
CA GLN A 515 1.97 -11.29 39.78
C GLN A 515 0.81 -12.15 39.29
N CYS A 516 -0.31 -11.55 38.85
CA CYS A 516 -1.51 -12.28 38.41
C CYS A 516 -1.81 -12.16 36.91
N GLY A 517 -1.21 -11.20 36.21
CA GLY A 517 -1.45 -10.94 34.77
C GLY A 517 -2.64 -10.00 34.51
N TYR A 518 -3.24 -9.38 35.55
CA TYR A 518 -4.35 -8.44 35.38
C TYR A 518 -3.95 -7.25 34.49
N VAL A 519 -4.84 -6.90 33.56
CA VAL A 519 -4.73 -5.73 32.67
C VAL A 519 -6.02 -4.93 32.76
N PRO A 520 -5.98 -3.60 32.99
CA PRO A 520 -7.18 -2.78 33.12
C PRO A 520 -8.04 -2.80 31.85
N GLN A 521 -9.36 -3.00 32.03
CA GLN A 521 -10.36 -3.00 30.96
C GLN A 521 -11.37 -1.86 31.12
N CYS A 522 -11.94 -1.41 30.02
CA CYS A 522 -13.02 -0.44 30.04
C CYS A 522 -14.32 -1.07 30.56
N PRO A 523 -14.93 -0.50 31.61
CA PRO A 523 -16.17 -1.04 32.17
C PRO A 523 -17.40 -0.92 31.25
N ARG A 524 -17.29 -0.10 30.18
CA ARG A 524 -18.39 0.12 29.22
C ARG A 524 -18.25 -0.68 27.94
N CYS A 525 -17.01 -0.89 27.47
CA CYS A 525 -16.72 -1.47 26.15
C CYS A 525 -16.02 -2.84 26.26
N SER A 526 -15.59 -3.26 27.46
CA SER A 526 -14.82 -4.49 27.69
C SER A 526 -13.55 -4.63 26.85
N VAL A 527 -13.03 -3.51 26.30
CA VAL A 527 -11.72 -3.45 25.63
C VAL A 527 -10.65 -3.02 26.65
N TYR A 528 -9.40 -3.34 26.37
CA TYR A 528 -8.31 -2.92 27.25
C TYR A 528 -8.07 -1.41 27.17
N LEU A 529 -7.74 -0.79 28.33
CA LEU A 529 -7.47 0.64 28.42
C LEU A 529 -6.02 0.93 28.04
N THR A 530 -5.81 2.01 27.28
CA THR A 530 -4.48 2.49 26.91
C THR A 530 -3.94 3.48 27.94
N TYR A 531 -2.69 3.30 28.37
CA TYR A 531 -2.04 4.24 29.29
C TYR A 531 -1.46 5.44 28.52
N HIS A 532 -1.79 6.64 28.98
CA HIS A 532 -1.28 7.91 28.46
C HIS A 532 -0.29 8.54 29.45
N SER A 533 0.99 8.52 29.09
CA SER A 533 2.08 9.06 29.93
C SER A 533 1.99 10.57 30.13
N ALA A 534 1.35 11.32 29.21
CA ALA A 534 1.22 12.77 29.31
C ALA A 534 0.33 13.23 30.49
N ASN A 535 -0.64 12.41 30.89
CA ASN A 535 -1.57 12.74 31.97
C ASN A 535 -1.71 11.65 33.05
N GLY A 536 -0.94 10.56 32.97
CA GLY A 536 -0.96 9.47 33.93
C GLY A 536 -2.27 8.67 33.98
N ARG A 537 -3.09 8.71 32.93
CA ARG A 537 -4.43 8.10 32.91
C ARG A 537 -4.53 6.91 31.96
N MET A 538 -5.41 5.99 32.32
CA MET A 538 -5.88 4.94 31.44
C MET A 538 -7.13 5.42 30.68
N MET A 539 -7.18 5.23 29.36
CA MET A 539 -8.26 5.75 28.51
C MET A 539 -8.77 4.70 27.53
N CYS A 540 -10.07 4.73 27.26
CA CYS A 540 -10.72 3.99 26.18
C CYS A 540 -10.94 4.91 24.98
N HIS A 541 -10.38 4.54 23.82
CA HIS A 541 -10.51 5.34 22.60
C HIS A 541 -11.83 5.09 21.83
N TYR A 542 -12.65 4.13 22.29
CA TYR A 542 -14.00 3.90 21.75
C TYR A 542 -15.03 4.85 22.37
N CYS A 543 -15.16 4.81 23.71
CA CYS A 543 -16.21 5.57 24.40
C CYS A 543 -15.72 6.82 25.15
N GLY A 544 -14.39 7.05 25.20
CA GLY A 544 -13.78 8.18 25.91
C GLY A 544 -13.72 7.99 27.43
N HIS A 545 -14.06 6.79 27.98
CA HIS A 545 -13.91 6.53 29.42
C HIS A 545 -12.45 6.71 29.84
N SER A 546 -12.22 7.40 30.95
CA SER A 546 -10.88 7.64 31.48
C SER A 546 -10.86 7.50 33.00
N GLN A 547 -9.83 6.80 33.48
CA GLN A 547 -9.59 6.60 34.91
C GLN A 547 -8.11 6.82 35.27
N PRO A 548 -7.75 7.12 36.53
CA PRO A 548 -6.35 7.10 36.96
C PRO A 548 -5.73 5.73 36.72
N ALA A 549 -4.41 5.70 36.43
CA ALA A 549 -3.67 4.45 36.38
C ALA A 549 -3.59 3.87 37.81
N PRO A 550 -3.98 2.62 38.07
CA PRO A 550 -3.85 2.03 39.40
C PRO A 550 -2.39 1.69 39.70
N ASP A 551 -1.92 2.05 40.88
CA ASP A 551 -0.59 1.66 41.40
C ASP A 551 -0.59 0.23 41.92
N THR A 552 -1.76 -0.22 42.44
CA THR A 552 -1.98 -1.56 42.98
C THR A 552 -3.03 -2.33 42.18
N CYS A 553 -2.79 -3.62 42.01
CA CYS A 553 -3.69 -4.50 41.28
C CYS A 553 -5.00 -4.68 42.07
N PRO A 554 -6.18 -4.45 41.45
CA PRO A 554 -7.45 -4.68 42.10
C PRO A 554 -7.72 -6.16 42.40
N ASP A 555 -7.12 -7.11 41.67
CA ASP A 555 -7.36 -8.54 41.83
C ASP A 555 -6.49 -9.19 42.88
N CYS A 556 -5.20 -8.81 43.00
CA CYS A 556 -4.28 -9.52 43.90
C CYS A 556 -3.51 -8.57 44.85
N GLY A 557 -3.72 -7.25 44.80
CA GLY A 557 -3.01 -6.27 45.64
C GLY A 557 -1.54 -6.04 45.25
N GLY A 558 -1.01 -6.71 44.24
CA GLY A 558 0.36 -6.54 43.78
C GLY A 558 0.62 -5.20 43.07
N ALA A 559 1.88 -4.75 43.01
CA ALA A 559 2.22 -3.52 42.32
C ALA A 559 2.02 -3.67 40.80
N MET A 560 1.30 -2.68 40.21
CA MET A 560 1.16 -2.59 38.75
C MET A 560 2.46 -2.11 38.12
N LYS A 561 2.84 -2.67 36.97
CA LYS A 561 4.08 -2.30 36.27
C LYS A 561 3.84 -2.05 34.79
N HIS A 562 4.58 -1.10 34.25
CA HIS A 562 4.66 -0.93 32.80
C HIS A 562 5.57 -2.01 32.22
N ILE A 563 5.00 -2.84 31.35
CA ILE A 563 5.76 -3.89 30.67
C ILE A 563 6.05 -3.42 29.23
N GLY A 564 7.28 -3.58 28.85
CA GLY A 564 7.83 -3.28 27.55
C GLY A 564 9.32 -3.03 27.65
N PHE A 565 10.06 -3.75 26.84
CA PHE A 565 11.50 -3.56 26.69
C PHE A 565 11.83 -3.41 25.21
N GLY A 566 12.91 -2.66 24.90
CA GLY A 566 13.35 -2.49 23.53
C GLY A 566 14.30 -3.63 23.10
N THR A 567 14.50 -3.75 21.80
CA THR A 567 15.49 -4.68 21.21
C THR A 567 16.89 -4.49 21.77
N GLN A 568 17.29 -3.26 22.08
CA GLN A 568 18.58 -2.94 22.67
C GLN A 568 18.75 -3.60 24.05
N LYS A 569 17.75 -3.53 24.93
CA LYS A 569 17.82 -4.19 26.23
C LYS A 569 17.91 -5.71 26.11
N VAL A 570 17.22 -6.31 25.13
CA VAL A 570 17.32 -7.75 24.85
C VAL A 570 18.71 -8.11 24.34
N GLU A 571 19.29 -7.29 23.48
CA GLU A 571 20.65 -7.45 22.95
C GLU A 571 21.70 -7.42 24.07
N GLU A 572 21.64 -6.43 24.96
CA GLU A 572 22.51 -6.31 26.14
C GLU A 572 22.42 -7.55 27.05
N GLU A 573 21.21 -8.04 27.30
CA GLU A 573 20.96 -9.23 28.11
C GLU A 573 21.49 -10.49 27.46
N LEU A 574 21.28 -10.68 26.15
CA LEU A 574 21.83 -11.82 25.40
C LEU A 574 23.36 -11.80 25.36
N THR A 575 23.98 -10.64 25.18
CA THR A 575 25.43 -10.48 25.21
C THR A 575 26.02 -10.87 26.58
N ARG A 576 25.27 -10.55 27.67
CA ARG A 576 25.65 -10.92 29.03
C ARG A 576 25.51 -12.43 29.28
N LEU A 577 24.44 -13.06 28.78
CA LEU A 577 24.14 -14.48 28.96
C LEU A 577 25.02 -15.37 28.09
N PHE A 578 25.40 -14.93 26.91
CA PHE A 578 26.16 -15.66 25.90
C PHE A 578 27.38 -14.85 25.40
N PRO A 579 28.41 -14.64 26.27
CA PRO A 579 29.57 -13.85 25.86
C PRO A 579 30.28 -14.46 24.64
N GLY A 580 30.62 -13.61 23.67
CA GLY A 580 31.29 -14.02 22.44
C GLY A 580 30.39 -14.62 21.35
N THR A 581 29.09 -14.78 21.60
CA THR A 581 28.12 -15.23 20.58
C THR A 581 27.75 -14.07 19.67
N GLU A 582 27.88 -14.26 18.37
CA GLU A 582 27.48 -13.27 17.40
C GLU A 582 25.94 -13.15 17.34
N LEU A 583 25.46 -11.89 17.38
CA LEU A 583 24.04 -11.57 17.32
C LEU A 583 23.80 -10.53 16.22
N LEU A 584 22.79 -10.75 15.39
CA LEU A 584 22.33 -9.78 14.41
C LEU A 584 21.02 -9.15 14.88
N ARG A 585 21.00 -7.82 15.01
CA ARG A 585 19.78 -7.06 15.35
C ARG A 585 19.15 -6.47 14.11
N MET A 586 17.83 -6.64 13.97
CA MET A 586 17.04 -6.11 12.88
C MET A 586 15.79 -5.40 13.39
N ASP A 587 15.84 -4.08 13.45
CA ASP A 587 14.75 -3.20 13.85
C ASP A 587 14.70 -1.92 12.99
N ALA A 588 13.75 -1.03 13.28
CA ALA A 588 13.56 0.20 12.51
C ALA A 588 14.81 1.11 12.48
N ASP A 589 15.66 1.03 13.51
CA ASP A 589 16.85 1.88 13.65
C ASP A 589 18.03 1.34 12.79
N THR A 590 18.04 0.02 12.49
CA THR A 590 19.09 -0.65 11.70
C THR A 590 18.77 -0.76 10.20
N VAL A 591 17.58 -0.33 9.77
CA VAL A 591 17.05 -0.48 8.39
C VAL A 591 17.81 0.32 7.33
N GLY A 592 18.65 1.29 7.69
CA GLY A 592 19.41 2.11 6.74
C GLY A 592 20.28 1.32 5.73
N GLU A 593 20.65 0.08 6.04
CA GLU A 593 21.47 -0.77 5.18
C GLU A 593 20.70 -1.70 4.22
N GLY A 594 19.37 -1.73 4.29
CA GLY A 594 18.51 -2.61 3.51
C GLY A 594 18.31 -3.99 4.16
N HIS A 595 17.04 -4.34 4.44
CA HIS A 595 16.67 -5.61 5.10
C HIS A 595 17.24 -6.85 4.44
N GLU A 596 17.20 -6.87 3.11
CA GLU A 596 17.62 -8.03 2.33
C GLU A 596 19.10 -8.35 2.49
N LYS A 597 19.94 -7.31 2.60
CA LYS A 597 21.38 -7.47 2.82
C LYS A 597 21.66 -8.12 4.17
N LEU A 598 21.02 -7.65 5.25
CA LEU A 598 21.16 -8.19 6.59
C LEU A 598 20.72 -9.67 6.68
N LEU A 599 19.62 -10.00 6.01
CA LEU A 599 19.10 -11.37 6.00
C LEU A 599 19.96 -12.34 5.19
N ARG A 600 20.51 -11.89 4.06
CA ARG A 600 21.52 -12.66 3.30
C ARG A 600 22.79 -12.86 4.13
N GLU A 601 23.18 -11.87 4.88
CA GLU A 601 24.34 -11.95 5.79
C GLU A 601 24.09 -12.97 6.90
N PHE A 602 22.92 -12.94 7.55
CA PHE A 602 22.49 -13.93 8.54
C PHE A 602 22.59 -15.36 8.01
N GLN A 603 22.10 -15.61 6.79
CA GLN A 603 22.17 -16.93 6.16
C GLN A 603 23.60 -17.34 5.78
N ARG A 604 24.34 -16.44 5.10
CA ARG A 604 25.66 -16.75 4.54
C ARG A 604 26.69 -17.01 5.63
N ARG A 605 26.68 -16.17 6.68
CA ARG A 605 27.64 -16.28 7.80
C ARG A 605 27.18 -17.26 8.88
N ARG A 606 25.97 -17.81 8.75
CA ARG A 606 25.33 -18.66 9.78
C ARG A 606 25.35 -18.04 11.16
N ILE A 607 25.03 -16.75 11.26
CA ILE A 607 24.99 -16.05 12.54
C ILE A 607 24.03 -16.79 13.48
N PRO A 608 24.43 -17.11 14.72
CA PRO A 608 23.65 -17.98 15.60
C PRO A 608 22.30 -17.41 16.02
N ILE A 609 22.21 -16.09 16.30
CA ILE A 609 21.02 -15.46 16.83
C ILE A 609 20.64 -14.26 15.97
N LEU A 610 19.39 -14.25 15.51
CA LEU A 610 18.74 -13.09 14.88
C LEU A 610 17.69 -12.54 15.84
N LEU A 611 17.89 -11.31 16.32
CA LEU A 611 16.93 -10.57 17.13
C LEU A 611 16.20 -9.55 16.25
N GLY A 612 14.89 -9.59 16.23
CA GLY A 612 14.15 -8.61 15.44
C GLY A 612 12.70 -8.43 15.83
N THR A 613 12.08 -7.46 15.15
CA THR A 613 10.65 -7.14 15.30
C THR A 613 9.82 -7.80 14.18
N GLN A 614 8.68 -7.29 13.84
CA GLN A 614 7.74 -7.89 12.86
C GLN A 614 8.35 -8.24 11.49
N MET A 615 9.49 -7.64 11.14
CA MET A 615 10.16 -7.90 9.87
C MET A 615 10.79 -9.30 9.80
N VAL A 616 11.20 -9.84 10.94
CA VAL A 616 11.79 -11.20 11.02
C VAL A 616 10.70 -12.27 10.94
N ALA A 617 9.46 -11.93 11.32
CA ALA A 617 8.33 -12.85 11.29
C ALA A 617 7.85 -13.18 9.87
N LYS A 618 8.21 -12.37 8.85
CA LYS A 618 7.56 -12.38 7.54
C LYS A 618 8.53 -12.66 6.38
N GLY A 619 8.05 -13.36 5.37
CA GLY A 619 8.59 -13.38 3.99
C GLY A 619 9.83 -14.24 3.71
N LEU A 620 10.57 -14.76 4.70
CA LEU A 620 11.82 -15.47 4.45
C LEU A 620 11.81 -16.91 4.94
N ASP A 621 12.48 -17.76 4.20
CA ASP A 621 12.66 -19.18 4.52
C ASP A 621 14.10 -19.41 4.95
N PHE A 622 14.28 -19.78 6.22
CA PHE A 622 15.59 -20.04 6.81
C PHE A 622 15.72 -21.53 7.16
N ALA A 623 16.34 -22.31 6.29
CA ALA A 623 16.50 -23.74 6.52
C ALA A 623 17.33 -24.07 7.76
N GLY A 624 18.22 -23.17 8.21
CA GLY A 624 19.07 -23.33 9.39
C GLY A 624 18.40 -22.99 10.73
N VAL A 625 17.19 -22.39 10.71
CA VAL A 625 16.51 -21.96 11.94
C VAL A 625 15.69 -23.11 12.53
N THR A 626 16.08 -23.56 13.72
CA THR A 626 15.41 -24.64 14.45
C THR A 626 14.72 -24.15 15.72
N LEU A 627 15.12 -22.98 16.25
CA LEU A 627 14.51 -22.36 17.43
C LEU A 627 13.93 -20.99 17.14
N VAL A 628 12.71 -20.74 17.63
CA VAL A 628 12.08 -19.43 17.65
C VAL A 628 11.70 -19.07 19.07
N GLY A 629 12.18 -17.92 19.55
CA GLY A 629 11.79 -17.34 20.84
C GLY A 629 10.88 -16.12 20.65
N VAL A 630 9.67 -16.14 21.19
CA VAL A 630 8.78 -14.98 21.21
C VAL A 630 8.89 -14.30 22.57
N LEU A 631 9.37 -13.05 22.56
CA LEU A 631 9.53 -12.24 23.76
C LEU A 631 8.30 -11.35 23.95
N ALA A 632 7.67 -11.39 25.10
CA ALA A 632 6.50 -10.57 25.42
C ALA A 632 5.32 -10.71 24.41
N ALA A 633 4.79 -11.93 24.31
CA ALA A 633 3.64 -12.24 23.44
C ALA A 633 2.39 -11.39 23.76
N ASP A 634 2.26 -10.95 25.00
CA ASP A 634 1.11 -10.20 25.52
C ASP A 634 0.94 -8.80 24.91
N LEU A 635 2.02 -8.16 24.46
CA LEU A 635 1.99 -6.74 24.07
C LEU A 635 1.00 -6.41 22.94
N SER A 636 0.74 -7.36 22.06
CA SER A 636 -0.21 -7.16 20.95
C SER A 636 -1.65 -7.47 21.30
N LEU A 637 -1.91 -8.22 22.38
CA LEU A 637 -3.25 -8.55 22.85
C LEU A 637 -4.00 -7.35 23.41
N TYR A 638 -3.25 -6.43 24.04
CA TYR A 638 -3.82 -5.33 24.81
C TYR A 638 -3.87 -4.00 24.06
N VAL A 639 -3.89 -4.09 22.74
CA VAL A 639 -4.15 -2.91 21.89
C VAL A 639 -5.65 -2.64 21.86
N ASP A 640 -6.03 -1.38 21.97
CA ASP A 640 -7.43 -0.93 21.92
C ASP A 640 -8.01 -1.04 20.49
N HIS A 641 -8.22 -2.27 20.04
CA HIS A 641 -8.83 -2.56 18.73
C HIS A 641 -9.43 -3.97 18.69
N TYR A 642 -10.59 -4.14 18.06
CA TYR A 642 -11.28 -5.44 17.95
C TYR A 642 -10.47 -6.55 17.29
N ARG A 643 -9.51 -6.21 16.40
CA ARG A 643 -8.61 -7.18 15.74
C ARG A 643 -7.35 -7.51 16.56
N ALA A 644 -7.20 -7.03 17.79
CA ALA A 644 -5.97 -7.26 18.56
C ALA A 644 -5.71 -8.76 18.80
N ALA A 645 -6.74 -9.50 19.16
CA ALA A 645 -6.67 -10.97 19.36
C ALA A 645 -6.30 -11.70 18.07
N GLU A 646 -6.99 -11.40 16.96
CA GLU A 646 -6.74 -11.99 15.63
C GLU A 646 -5.30 -11.73 15.15
N ARG A 647 -4.82 -10.49 15.29
CA ARG A 647 -3.46 -10.16 14.91
C ARG A 647 -2.40 -10.84 15.75
N THR A 648 -2.66 -10.97 17.06
CA THR A 648 -1.76 -11.66 17.97
C THR A 648 -1.69 -13.13 17.62
N PHE A 649 -2.83 -13.78 17.42
CA PHE A 649 -2.91 -15.17 16.98
C PHE A 649 -2.14 -15.39 15.67
N SER A 650 -2.44 -14.58 14.66
CA SER A 650 -1.79 -14.68 13.33
C SER A 650 -0.27 -14.48 13.43
N LEU A 651 0.17 -13.47 14.18
CA LEU A 651 1.57 -13.17 14.36
C LEU A 651 2.32 -14.30 15.06
N LEU A 652 1.78 -14.82 16.19
CA LEU A 652 2.38 -15.92 16.94
C LEU A 652 2.49 -17.18 16.07
N THR A 653 1.41 -17.54 15.37
CA THR A 653 1.38 -18.70 14.48
C THR A 653 2.38 -18.58 13.33
N GLN A 654 2.50 -17.38 12.71
CA GLN A 654 3.46 -17.13 11.64
C GLN A 654 4.91 -17.25 12.13
N VAL A 655 5.21 -16.67 13.31
CA VAL A 655 6.56 -16.68 13.90
C VAL A 655 6.94 -18.10 14.31
N VAL A 656 6.08 -18.82 15.03
CA VAL A 656 6.27 -20.22 15.40
C VAL A 656 6.50 -21.08 14.16
N GLY A 657 5.70 -20.85 13.10
CA GLY A 657 5.81 -21.56 11.83
C GLY A 657 7.12 -21.38 11.07
N ARG A 658 8.03 -20.48 11.54
CA ARG A 658 9.39 -20.30 10.96
C ARG A 658 10.36 -21.38 11.43
N ALA A 659 10.15 -21.97 12.60
CA ALA A 659 11.02 -23.02 13.10
C ALA A 659 10.86 -24.33 12.31
N GLY A 660 11.96 -25.02 12.02
CA GLY A 660 11.98 -26.37 11.45
C GLY A 660 11.49 -26.47 10.01
N ARG A 661 11.79 -25.48 9.17
CA ARG A 661 11.52 -25.55 7.73
C ARG A 661 12.57 -26.36 6.96
N GLY A 662 13.77 -26.47 7.52
CA GLY A 662 14.85 -27.30 7.01
C GLY A 662 14.65 -28.80 7.32
N GLU A 663 15.74 -29.55 7.48
CA GLU A 663 15.68 -31.00 7.76
C GLU A 663 15.43 -31.36 9.22
N LYS A 664 15.66 -30.45 10.14
CA LYS A 664 15.54 -30.66 11.58
C LYS A 664 14.17 -30.22 12.12
N GLU A 665 13.74 -30.85 13.20
CA GLU A 665 12.49 -30.46 13.88
C GLU A 665 12.61 -29.07 14.49
N GLY A 666 11.55 -28.28 14.39
CA GLY A 666 11.46 -26.94 14.94
C GLY A 666 10.96 -26.91 16.37
N ARG A 667 11.45 -25.96 17.14
CA ARG A 667 11.01 -25.68 18.51
C ARG A 667 10.71 -24.20 18.65
N ALA A 668 9.71 -23.86 19.48
CA ALA A 668 9.40 -22.48 19.78
C ALA A 668 9.18 -22.28 21.28
N VAL A 669 9.60 -21.14 21.80
CA VAL A 669 9.33 -20.72 23.19
C VAL A 669 8.56 -19.42 23.15
N ILE A 670 7.33 -19.41 23.72
CA ILE A 670 6.50 -18.20 23.83
C ILE A 670 6.51 -17.73 25.29
N GLN A 671 7.07 -16.56 25.54
CA GLN A 671 7.11 -15.93 26.86
C GLN A 671 5.88 -15.03 27.05
N THR A 672 5.15 -15.25 28.14
CA THR A 672 3.90 -14.54 28.42
C THR A 672 3.66 -14.33 29.92
N TYR A 673 3.03 -13.21 30.26
CA TYR A 673 2.48 -12.96 31.60
C TYR A 673 1.05 -13.48 31.80
N THR A 674 0.43 -13.93 30.72
CA THR A 674 -0.95 -14.47 30.74
C THR A 674 -1.03 -15.86 30.09
N PRO A 675 -0.37 -16.88 30.64
CA PRO A 675 -0.26 -18.21 30.03
C PRO A 675 -1.60 -18.97 29.93
N ARG A 676 -2.67 -18.48 30.55
CA ARG A 676 -4.03 -19.01 30.45
C ARG A 676 -4.91 -18.25 29.46
N ASN A 677 -4.34 -17.30 28.71
CA ASN A 677 -5.10 -16.58 27.70
C ASN A 677 -5.39 -17.48 26.50
N ASP A 678 -6.67 -17.63 26.12
CA ASP A 678 -7.12 -18.55 25.08
C ASP A 678 -6.47 -18.27 23.71
N VAL A 679 -6.21 -17.00 23.38
CA VAL A 679 -5.53 -16.62 22.12
C VAL A 679 -4.09 -17.15 22.09
N ILE A 680 -3.36 -17.04 23.22
CA ILE A 680 -1.98 -17.54 23.32
C ILE A 680 -1.96 -19.05 23.30
N LEU A 681 -2.90 -19.70 24.00
CA LEU A 681 -3.03 -21.16 23.99
C LEU A 681 -3.33 -21.69 22.59
N ALA A 682 -4.34 -21.15 21.93
CA ALA A 682 -4.69 -21.54 20.57
C ALA A 682 -3.52 -21.30 19.57
N ALA A 683 -2.77 -20.20 19.73
CA ALA A 683 -1.60 -19.91 18.90
C ALA A 683 -0.43 -20.89 19.17
N ALA A 684 -0.22 -21.30 20.42
CA ALA A 684 0.76 -22.31 20.80
C ALA A 684 0.44 -23.68 20.20
N GLU A 685 -0.84 -24.04 20.18
CA GLU A 685 -1.36 -25.27 19.57
C GLU A 685 -1.48 -25.15 18.04
N GLN A 686 -1.36 -23.93 17.50
CA GLN A 686 -1.58 -23.57 16.08
C GLN A 686 -2.99 -23.96 15.60
N ASP A 687 -3.96 -23.90 16.51
CA ASP A 687 -5.37 -24.26 16.29
C ASP A 687 -6.19 -23.02 15.93
N TYR A 688 -6.31 -22.78 14.64
CA TYR A 688 -7.12 -21.67 14.13
C TYR A 688 -8.63 -21.88 14.38
N ASP A 689 -9.13 -23.10 14.32
CA ASP A 689 -10.56 -23.37 14.46
C ASP A 689 -11.02 -23.06 15.90
N ARG A 690 -10.24 -23.45 16.93
CA ARG A 690 -10.47 -23.07 18.32
C ARG A 690 -10.45 -21.55 18.50
N PHE A 691 -9.40 -20.88 18.01
CA PHE A 691 -9.31 -19.42 18.06
C PHE A 691 -10.53 -18.75 17.42
N TYR A 692 -10.93 -19.19 16.23
CA TYR A 692 -12.08 -18.62 15.51
C TYR A 692 -13.38 -18.79 16.28
N ASP A 693 -13.64 -19.96 16.86
CA ASP A 693 -14.90 -20.26 17.55
C ASP A 693 -15.07 -19.39 18.81
N ASP A 694 -13.99 -19.07 19.51
CA ASP A 694 -14.02 -18.17 20.65
C ASP A 694 -14.16 -16.70 20.21
N GLU A 695 -13.37 -16.27 19.24
CA GLU A 695 -13.36 -14.88 18.76
C GLU A 695 -14.68 -14.48 18.10
N ILE A 696 -15.29 -15.36 17.29
CA ILE A 696 -16.56 -15.03 16.60
C ILE A 696 -17.72 -14.81 17.56
N ARG A 697 -17.72 -15.54 18.70
CA ARG A 697 -18.71 -15.34 19.77
C ARG A 697 -18.55 -13.96 20.41
N LEU A 698 -17.31 -13.55 20.71
CA LEU A 698 -17.01 -12.24 21.27
C LEU A 698 -17.41 -11.11 20.32
N ARG A 699 -17.09 -11.26 19.04
CA ARG A 699 -17.46 -10.25 18.02
C ARG A 699 -18.96 -10.09 17.86
N ARG A 700 -19.71 -11.20 17.95
CA ARG A 700 -21.18 -11.12 17.93
C ARG A 700 -21.73 -10.35 19.12
N LEU A 701 -21.22 -10.59 20.33
CA LEU A 701 -21.63 -9.88 21.54
C LEU A 701 -21.30 -8.39 21.49
N ARG A 702 -20.11 -8.04 20.94
CA ARG A 702 -19.64 -6.64 20.84
C ARG A 702 -20.15 -5.91 19.59
N ARG A 703 -20.81 -6.63 18.69
CA ARG A 703 -21.21 -6.12 17.37
C ARG A 703 -20.01 -5.65 16.55
N ASP A 704 -18.89 -6.36 16.65
CA ASP A 704 -17.71 -6.14 15.81
C ASP A 704 -17.88 -6.81 14.44
N PRO A 705 -17.13 -6.41 13.40
CA PRO A 705 -17.13 -7.11 12.11
C PRO A 705 -16.87 -8.63 12.27
N PRO A 706 -17.68 -9.51 11.61
CA PRO A 706 -18.55 -9.24 10.46
C PRO A 706 -20.00 -8.83 10.79
N PHE A 707 -20.38 -8.65 12.04
CA PHE A 707 -21.78 -8.42 12.45
C PHE A 707 -22.20 -6.96 12.32
N ALA A 708 -21.29 -6.01 12.51
CA ALA A 708 -21.48 -4.59 12.18
C ALA A 708 -20.15 -3.99 11.75
N ASP A 709 -20.19 -2.90 11.00
CA ASP A 709 -19.02 -2.14 10.60
C ASP A 709 -18.80 -0.95 11.53
N HIS A 710 -17.54 -0.55 11.72
CA HIS A 710 -17.13 0.60 12.52
C HIS A 710 -16.70 1.75 11.61
N PHE A 711 -17.49 2.82 11.59
CA PHE A 711 -17.13 4.06 10.89
C PHE A 711 -16.50 5.02 11.89
N THR A 712 -15.22 5.29 11.75
CA THR A 712 -14.48 6.21 12.61
C THR A 712 -14.36 7.58 11.95
N LEU A 713 -15.10 8.57 12.47
CA LEU A 713 -15.01 9.96 12.02
C LEU A 713 -13.96 10.69 12.88
N THR A 714 -12.85 11.10 12.28
CA THR A 714 -11.77 11.83 12.96
C THR A 714 -11.85 13.31 12.60
N VAL A 715 -12.13 14.15 13.58
CA VAL A 715 -12.09 15.62 13.47
C VAL A 715 -10.69 16.11 13.80
N THR A 716 -10.11 16.93 12.93
CA THR A 716 -8.73 17.43 13.09
C THR A 716 -8.67 18.96 12.96
N GLY A 717 -7.79 19.59 13.71
CA GLY A 717 -7.57 21.06 13.63
C GLY A 717 -6.35 21.53 14.43
N PRO A 718 -5.95 22.80 14.26
CA PRO A 718 -4.73 23.34 14.89
C PRO A 718 -4.87 23.56 16.41
N GLU A 719 -6.08 23.77 16.90
CA GLU A 719 -6.38 24.09 18.30
C GLU A 719 -7.27 23.02 18.92
N GLU A 720 -6.95 22.58 20.15
CA GLU A 720 -7.59 21.45 20.81
C GLU A 720 -9.05 21.70 21.16
N GLU A 721 -9.32 22.81 21.86
CA GLU A 721 -10.68 23.09 22.38
C GLU A 721 -11.72 23.33 21.27
N PRO A 722 -11.43 24.08 20.19
CA PRO A 722 -12.31 24.14 19.02
C PRO A 722 -12.60 22.79 18.37
N VAL A 723 -11.56 21.94 18.22
CA VAL A 723 -11.70 20.59 17.63
C VAL A 723 -12.57 19.70 18.53
N ARG A 724 -12.33 19.70 19.84
CA ARG A 724 -13.14 18.96 20.83
C ARG A 724 -14.59 19.38 20.77
N ARG A 725 -14.87 20.71 20.78
CA ARG A 725 -16.23 21.27 20.71
C ARG A 725 -16.93 20.89 19.41
N ALA A 726 -16.25 21.01 18.27
CA ALA A 726 -16.78 20.63 16.96
C ALA A 726 -17.11 19.13 16.91
N CYS A 727 -16.25 18.28 17.52
CA CYS A 727 -16.47 16.83 17.61
C CYS A 727 -17.70 16.52 18.49
N VAL A 728 -17.88 17.18 19.64
CA VAL A 728 -19.05 17.02 20.50
C VAL A 728 -20.35 17.38 19.75
N GLN A 729 -20.35 18.51 19.04
CA GLN A 729 -21.51 18.95 18.24
C GLN A 729 -21.84 17.95 17.12
N LEU A 730 -20.83 17.46 16.40
CA LEU A 730 -21.01 16.46 15.35
C LEU A 730 -21.54 15.16 15.92
N CYS A 731 -21.04 14.71 17.06
CA CYS A 731 -21.50 13.51 17.75
C CYS A 731 -22.96 13.60 18.17
N ALA A 732 -23.38 14.73 18.76
CA ALA A 732 -24.78 14.97 19.16
C ALA A 732 -25.70 14.99 17.92
N ALA A 733 -25.29 15.63 16.85
CA ALA A 733 -26.07 15.71 15.61
C ALA A 733 -26.22 14.32 14.94
N LEU A 734 -25.18 13.50 14.94
CA LEU A 734 -25.23 12.11 14.44
C LEU A 734 -26.14 11.23 15.30
N ARG A 735 -26.07 11.33 16.63
CA ARG A 735 -27.00 10.62 17.53
C ARG A 735 -28.45 10.96 17.25
N GLN A 736 -28.76 12.25 17.12
CA GLN A 736 -30.11 12.72 16.80
C GLN A 736 -30.58 12.21 15.44
N ALA A 737 -29.74 12.25 14.41
CA ALA A 737 -30.11 11.77 13.09
C ALA A 737 -30.35 10.26 13.05
N LEU A 738 -29.47 9.49 13.70
CA LEU A 738 -29.53 8.03 13.70
C LEU A 738 -30.62 7.46 14.63
N SER A 739 -31.19 8.27 15.53
CA SER A 739 -32.37 7.88 16.34
C SER A 739 -33.68 7.88 15.55
N GLN A 740 -33.69 8.42 14.31
CA GLN A 740 -34.88 8.43 13.46
C GLN A 740 -35.28 7.01 13.02
N GLU A 741 -36.57 6.80 12.83
CA GLU A 741 -37.14 5.48 12.50
C GLU A 741 -36.58 4.87 11.23
N SER A 742 -36.20 5.69 10.23
CA SER A 742 -35.57 5.27 8.97
C SER A 742 -34.23 4.54 9.15
N TYR A 743 -33.57 4.70 10.31
CA TYR A 743 -32.27 4.07 10.58
C TYR A 743 -32.38 2.96 11.63
N ARG A 744 -33.53 2.74 12.28
CA ARG A 744 -33.71 1.72 13.34
C ARG A 744 -33.35 0.30 12.90
N ALA A 745 -33.67 -0.06 11.65
CA ALA A 745 -33.37 -1.38 11.12
C ALA A 745 -31.85 -1.70 11.04
N MET A 746 -31.01 -0.68 11.00
CA MET A 746 -29.55 -0.82 10.97
C MET A 746 -28.95 -0.85 12.37
N GLU A 747 -29.78 -0.66 13.42
CA GLU A 747 -29.37 -0.59 14.82
C GLU A 747 -28.08 0.21 15.06
N PRO A 748 -27.99 1.46 14.58
CA PRO A 748 -26.73 2.20 14.65
C PRO A 748 -26.46 2.64 16.08
N GLU A 749 -25.19 2.55 16.48
CA GLU A 749 -24.72 3.05 17.76
C GLU A 749 -23.65 4.13 17.53
N VAL A 750 -23.68 5.21 18.32
CA VAL A 750 -22.71 6.32 18.23
C VAL A 750 -21.92 6.39 19.53
N LEU A 751 -20.65 6.01 19.44
CA LEU A 751 -19.69 6.04 20.56
C LEU A 751 -18.81 7.29 20.50
N GLY A 752 -18.39 7.76 21.67
CA GLY A 752 -17.54 8.95 21.76
C GLY A 752 -18.34 10.22 22.12
N PRO A 753 -17.80 11.44 21.92
CA PRO A 753 -16.47 11.69 21.34
C PRO A 753 -15.32 11.24 22.26
N ALA A 754 -14.24 10.77 21.65
CA ALA A 754 -13.03 10.35 22.34
C ALA A 754 -11.77 10.99 21.70
N PRO A 755 -10.69 11.26 22.46
CA PRO A 755 -9.44 11.64 21.84
C PRO A 755 -8.88 10.46 21.01
N ALA A 756 -8.23 10.75 19.88
CA ALA A 756 -7.55 9.72 19.10
C ALA A 756 -6.36 9.14 19.90
N PRO A 757 -5.89 7.90 19.60
CA PRO A 757 -4.72 7.30 20.25
C PRO A 757 -3.48 8.21 20.22
N VAL A 758 -3.27 8.91 19.11
CA VAL A 758 -2.30 10.00 18.99
C VAL A 758 -3.09 11.30 18.91
N VAL A 759 -3.23 11.98 20.04
CA VAL A 759 -4.07 13.20 20.18
C VAL A 759 -3.58 14.35 19.31
N LYS A 760 -2.26 14.49 19.13
CA LYS A 760 -1.65 15.54 18.31
C LYS A 760 -0.67 14.94 17.31
N LEU A 761 -0.90 15.16 16.03
CA LEU A 761 -0.05 14.70 14.94
C LEU A 761 0.14 15.85 13.94
N ASN A 762 1.39 16.12 13.52
CA ASN A 762 1.72 17.20 12.58
C ASN A 762 1.09 18.55 12.97
N ASN A 763 1.20 18.92 14.25
CA ASN A 763 0.62 20.13 14.85
C ASN A 763 -0.90 20.25 14.74
N ARG A 764 -1.61 19.14 14.57
CA ARG A 764 -3.08 19.09 14.55
C ARG A 764 -3.59 18.16 15.65
N TYR A 765 -4.56 18.62 16.40
CA TYR A 765 -5.30 17.85 17.40
C TYR A 765 -6.33 16.97 16.72
N ARG A 766 -6.64 15.79 17.32
CA ARG A 766 -7.46 14.73 16.73
C ARG A 766 -8.45 14.20 17.75
N TYR A 767 -9.73 14.26 17.44
CA TYR A 767 -10.83 13.68 18.22
C TYR A 767 -11.70 12.81 17.32
N ARG A 768 -12.32 11.77 17.90
CA ARG A 768 -13.02 10.71 17.18
C ARG A 768 -14.45 10.52 17.62
N ILE A 769 -15.27 10.07 16.68
CA ILE A 769 -16.61 9.54 16.88
C ILE A 769 -16.62 8.19 16.15
N THR A 770 -17.07 7.11 16.81
CA THR A 770 -17.26 5.81 16.16
C THR A 770 -18.73 5.56 15.98
N VAL A 771 -19.16 5.30 14.74
CA VAL A 771 -20.53 4.87 14.42
C VAL A 771 -20.47 3.39 14.07
N VAL A 772 -21.14 2.57 14.86
CA VAL A 772 -21.28 1.11 14.67
C VAL A 772 -22.59 0.86 13.95
N GLY A 773 -22.58 0.10 12.85
CA GLY A 773 -23.81 -0.21 12.11
C GLY A 773 -23.52 -0.96 10.81
N GLN A 774 -24.56 -1.38 10.12
CA GLN A 774 -24.43 -2.07 8.82
C GLN A 774 -23.91 -1.09 7.74
N ASN A 775 -22.90 -1.50 6.97
CA ASN A 775 -22.31 -0.68 5.91
C ASN A 775 -23.21 -0.58 4.68
N GLU A 776 -24.39 -0.08 4.89
CA GLU A 776 -25.40 0.12 3.85
C GLU A 776 -25.33 1.52 3.22
N LYS A 777 -25.92 1.64 2.03
CA LYS A 777 -25.95 2.91 1.30
C LYS A 777 -26.57 4.07 2.08
N PRO A 778 -27.72 3.91 2.81
CA PRO A 778 -28.33 5.01 3.56
C PRO A 778 -27.41 5.56 4.65
N LEU A 779 -26.73 4.68 5.42
CA LEU A 779 -25.79 5.09 6.46
C LEU A 779 -24.60 5.87 5.86
N ARG A 780 -24.00 5.36 4.79
CA ARG A 780 -22.90 6.06 4.10
C ARG A 780 -23.34 7.43 3.56
N GLN A 781 -24.55 7.54 3.01
CA GLN A 781 -25.08 8.81 2.50
C GLN A 781 -25.30 9.81 3.64
N LEU A 782 -25.79 9.36 4.78
CA LEU A 782 -25.96 10.21 5.96
C LEU A 782 -24.59 10.73 6.44
N LEU A 783 -23.63 9.85 6.66
CA LEU A 783 -22.28 10.24 7.10
C LEU A 783 -21.64 11.23 6.12
N ALA A 784 -21.72 10.97 4.82
CA ALA A 784 -21.23 11.88 3.78
C ALA A 784 -21.93 13.25 3.80
N ALA A 785 -23.23 13.29 4.07
CA ALA A 785 -23.97 14.55 4.19
C ALA A 785 -23.49 15.38 5.40
N TYR A 786 -23.29 14.74 6.55
CA TYR A 786 -22.79 15.41 7.75
C TYR A 786 -21.35 15.89 7.60
N MET A 787 -20.47 15.12 6.96
CA MET A 787 -19.11 15.55 6.64
C MET A 787 -19.10 16.79 5.73
N LYS A 788 -19.97 16.81 4.69
CA LYS A 788 -20.12 17.96 3.78
C LYS A 788 -20.69 19.19 4.51
N ALA A 789 -21.67 18.98 5.38
CA ALA A 789 -22.24 20.05 6.21
C ALA A 789 -21.19 20.63 7.18
N PHE A 790 -20.40 19.76 7.81
CA PHE A 790 -19.27 20.17 8.68
C PHE A 790 -18.27 21.04 7.92
N ALA A 791 -17.83 20.61 6.74
CA ALA A 791 -16.82 21.31 5.95
C ALA A 791 -17.32 22.67 5.36
N ARG A 792 -18.64 22.90 5.30
CA ARG A 792 -19.24 24.16 4.81
C ARG A 792 -19.38 25.24 5.88
N ARG A 793 -19.26 24.88 7.15
CA ARG A 793 -19.42 25.84 8.25
C ARG A 793 -18.21 26.77 8.36
N PRO A 794 -18.39 28.10 8.41
CA PRO A 794 -17.28 29.05 8.50
C PRO A 794 -16.36 28.83 9.73
N GLU A 795 -16.96 28.42 10.86
CA GLU A 795 -16.24 28.11 12.10
C GLU A 795 -15.29 26.93 11.99
N HIS A 796 -15.49 26.04 10.98
CA HIS A 796 -14.67 24.86 10.74
C HIS A 796 -13.62 25.05 9.64
N ARG A 797 -13.35 26.29 9.20
CA ARG A 797 -12.47 26.58 8.06
C ARG A 797 -11.08 25.96 8.17
N ASN A 798 -10.52 25.87 9.38
CA ASN A 798 -9.19 25.30 9.63
C ASN A 798 -9.26 23.87 10.17
N MET A 799 -10.45 23.26 10.17
CA MET A 799 -10.69 21.90 10.62
C MET A 799 -11.01 21.00 9.43
N ALA A 800 -10.77 19.70 9.60
CA ALA A 800 -11.18 18.69 8.64
C ALA A 800 -11.81 17.51 9.39
N VAL A 801 -12.73 16.81 8.70
CA VAL A 801 -13.27 15.54 9.17
C VAL A 801 -12.98 14.48 8.12
N HIS A 802 -12.43 13.36 8.56
CA HIS A 802 -12.13 12.17 7.75
C HIS A 802 -12.92 11.00 8.30
N THR A 803 -13.31 10.08 7.45
CA THR A 803 -14.04 8.87 7.85
C THR A 803 -13.35 7.65 7.28
N ASP A 804 -13.08 6.70 8.15
CA ASP A 804 -12.54 5.38 7.85
C ASP A 804 -13.55 4.31 8.26
N CYS A 805 -13.49 3.15 7.61
CA CYS A 805 -14.38 2.03 7.90
C CYS A 805 -13.55 0.79 8.20
N ASN A 806 -13.69 0.24 9.42
CA ASN A 806 -13.00 -0.97 9.90
C ASN A 806 -11.46 -0.90 9.85
N LEU A 807 -10.88 0.28 9.72
CA LEU A 807 -9.44 0.46 9.70
C LEU A 807 -8.84 0.45 11.11
N MET A 808 -7.61 -0.03 11.20
CA MET A 808 -6.76 0.16 12.38
C MET A 808 -5.89 1.41 12.22
N ASP A 809 -5.74 2.09 13.33
CA ASP A 809 -4.77 3.18 13.48
C ASP A 809 -3.33 2.71 13.68
#